data_4e248f23e3e8c9adf9b7a1bb7e4e997a
#
_entry.id   4e248f23e3e8c9adf9b7a1bb7e4e997a
#
_cell.length_a   1.000
_cell.length_b   1.000
_cell.length_c   1.000
_cell.angle_alpha   90.00
_cell.angle_beta   90.00
_cell.angle_gamma   90.00
#
_symmetry.space_group_name_H-M   'P 1'
#
loop_
_entity.id
_entity.type
_entity.pdbx_description
1 polymer ?
#
loop_
_entity_poly.entity_id
_entity_poly.type
_entity_poly.pdbx_seq_one_letter_code
_entity_poly.pdbx_strand_id
1 'polypeptide(L)'
;MKQSIALRRLQKTLASASTGRCVRRVSGAWCARSYSTHPPNARLNIPVDYSTTPLLAHTSQAALGGTELPPEVRNGTTKRMNLFQAVNDALSIALTEDENVLVFGEDVAFGGVFRCTMKLAENFGGDRVFNMPLTEQGIMGFGIGLAAEGMRPVAEIQFADYVYPAFDQLVNEAAKFRYRDGSCGRSAGGLTVRMPCGGVGHGALYHSQSPESLFTHIPGLRVIMPRSPLQAKGLLLSAIRSNDPCIFMEPKILYRAAVEQVPLGPYTLPLSKAEVLKQGKDLTIISYGQPLYICHSAIQKAEQDLGISIELIDLRTVYPWDKETVFKSVQKTGRCMVVHEAMVNAGIGAEVAAAIQEHPETFIRLEAPVARVAGWSIPTPLLYERFNFPDVATNKVTPQLADVVADIKNLTDEPDIVSQLGPAFEKYNEDQFVTVKLPGSSQHVIISSYSALGGGMYYDVESSSAFAFDHTTQVRLHRGTRASRKSTLKSLSAYVKEHFSNGCYGVYPVENDSKVAIVIVANKYSPNNYWNGRWRSHYIFDPSSGTLEGSIRVDVHYYEDGNVRLLTNKAINASVPSGTGTGIVKEIGASEKKYQEELNRGFTSLSEGAFKGLRRQLPVTRQKIEWDKVASYRVGQDIGGGSSRR
;
A
#
# COMPACT_ATOMS: atom_id res chain seq x y z
N MET A 1 -47.42 24.97 18.66
CA MET A 1 -48.59 24.04 18.68
C MET A 1 -48.62 23.01 17.55
N LYS A 2 -47.85 23.14 16.49
CA LYS A 2 -47.78 22.12 15.39
C LYS A 2 -46.79 20.96 15.59
N GLN A 3 -45.82 21.09 16.48
CA GLN A 3 -44.83 20.01 16.77
C GLN A 3 -45.33 18.91 17.72
N SER A 4 -46.37 19.18 18.52
CA SER A 4 -46.92 18.21 19.47
C SER A 4 -47.84 17.17 18.82
N ILE A 5 -48.35 17.41 17.64
CA ILE A 5 -49.27 16.51 16.92
C ILE A 5 -48.50 15.43 16.16
N ALA A 6 -47.30 15.73 15.68
CA ALA A 6 -46.46 14.74 15.00
C ALA A 6 -45.92 13.65 15.94
N LEU A 7 -45.51 14.05 17.13
CA LEU A 7 -45.01 13.10 18.16
C LEU A 7 -46.11 12.17 18.68
N ARG A 8 -47.38 12.67 18.82
CA ARG A 8 -48.50 11.82 19.23
C ARG A 8 -48.99 10.85 18.14
N ARG A 9 -48.76 11.13 16.87
CA ARG A 9 -49.03 10.20 15.77
C ARG A 9 -47.97 9.09 15.71
N LEU A 10 -46.70 9.38 15.94
CA LEU A 10 -45.66 8.34 15.99
C LEU A 10 -45.85 7.37 17.15
N GLN A 11 -46.26 7.85 18.33
CA GLN A 11 -46.55 6.96 19.48
C GLN A 11 -47.77 6.07 19.29
N LYS A 12 -48.79 6.51 18.53
CA LYS A 12 -49.96 5.67 18.22
C LYS A 12 -49.70 4.61 17.16
N THR A 13 -48.75 4.86 16.23
CA THR A 13 -48.37 3.87 15.20
C THR A 13 -47.49 2.75 15.77
N LEU A 14 -46.70 3.07 16.81
CA LEU A 14 -45.89 2.05 17.52
C LEU A 14 -46.68 1.17 18.50
N ALA A 15 -47.85 1.65 18.97
CA ALA A 15 -48.68 0.89 19.90
C ALA A 15 -49.66 -0.09 19.23
N SER A 16 -49.89 -0.01 17.91
CA SER A 16 -50.82 -0.89 17.17
C SER A 16 -50.16 -2.05 16.43
N ALA A 17 -48.85 -2.23 16.55
CA ALA A 17 -48.07 -3.29 15.90
C ALA A 17 -47.76 -4.50 16.79
N SER A 18 -48.45 -4.66 17.94
CA SER A 18 -48.22 -5.75 18.86
C SER A 18 -49.33 -6.80 18.86
N THR A 19 -49.69 -7.33 17.69
CA THR A 19 -50.46 -8.58 17.61
C THR A 19 -50.04 -9.41 16.42
N GLY A 20 -49.24 -10.44 16.71
CA GLY A 20 -49.30 -11.73 16.05
C GLY A 20 -48.61 -11.85 14.68
N ARG A 21 -47.31 -12.02 14.66
CA ARG A 21 -46.67 -13.01 13.76
C ARG A 21 -45.45 -13.61 14.45
N CYS A 22 -45.52 -14.91 14.62
CA CYS A 22 -44.45 -15.76 15.11
C CYS A 22 -43.28 -15.67 14.15
N VAL A 23 -42.28 -14.85 14.49
CA VAL A 23 -41.00 -14.82 13.79
C VAL A 23 -40.22 -16.03 14.30
N ARG A 24 -40.01 -17.04 13.45
CA ARG A 24 -39.03 -18.09 13.68
C ARG A 24 -37.73 -17.42 14.11
N ARG A 25 -37.33 -17.64 15.35
CA ARG A 25 -35.97 -17.34 15.82
C ARG A 25 -35.01 -18.18 14.97
N VAL A 26 -34.41 -17.59 13.97
CA VAL A 26 -33.13 -18.07 13.46
C VAL A 26 -32.13 -17.70 14.54
N SER A 27 -31.71 -18.67 15.31
CA SER A 27 -30.58 -18.55 16.25
C SER A 27 -29.29 -18.50 15.48
N GLY A 28 -29.09 -17.45 14.69
CA GLY A 28 -27.77 -17.02 14.23
C GLY A 28 -27.22 -16.12 15.30
N ALA A 29 -26.24 -16.61 16.05
CA ALA A 29 -25.42 -15.77 16.89
C ALA A 29 -24.86 -14.66 15.99
N TRP A 30 -25.44 -13.47 16.12
CA TRP A 30 -24.78 -12.26 15.66
C TRP A 30 -23.53 -12.10 16.54
N CYS A 31 -22.43 -12.71 16.09
CA CYS A 31 -21.13 -12.29 16.55
C CYS A 31 -21.06 -10.80 16.22
N ALA A 32 -21.29 -9.95 17.22
CA ALA A 32 -20.80 -8.58 17.19
C ALA A 32 -19.30 -8.73 16.92
N ARG A 33 -18.90 -8.66 15.65
CA ARG A 33 -17.50 -8.45 15.33
C ARG A 33 -17.17 -7.14 15.99
N SER A 34 -16.54 -7.20 17.16
CA SER A 34 -15.80 -6.07 17.66
C SER A 34 -14.98 -5.59 16.47
N TYR A 35 -15.15 -4.33 16.11
CA TYR A 35 -14.22 -3.69 15.16
C TYR A 35 -12.84 -3.96 15.73
N SER A 36 -12.14 -4.89 15.12
CA SER A 36 -10.77 -5.17 15.47
C SER A 36 -10.02 -3.86 15.26
N THR A 37 -9.45 -3.33 16.34
CA THR A 37 -8.55 -2.18 16.26
C THR A 37 -7.25 -2.54 15.52
N HIS A 38 -7.11 -3.81 15.19
CA HIS A 38 -6.02 -4.31 14.36
C HIS A 38 -6.44 -4.25 12.89
N PRO A 39 -5.58 -3.73 12.02
CA PRO A 39 -5.78 -3.84 10.60
C PRO A 39 -6.05 -5.33 10.26
N PRO A 40 -7.04 -5.63 9.44
CA PRO A 40 -7.21 -6.99 8.95
C PRO A 40 -5.88 -7.39 8.33
N ASN A 41 -5.35 -8.54 8.72
CA ASN A 41 -4.13 -9.09 8.15
C ASN A 41 -4.18 -8.84 6.66
N ALA A 42 -3.07 -8.36 6.10
CA ALA A 42 -2.98 -7.94 4.70
C ALA A 42 -3.14 -9.15 3.75
N ARG A 43 -4.30 -9.76 3.79
CA ARG A 43 -4.62 -11.06 3.24
C ARG A 43 -4.63 -11.12 1.74
N LEU A 44 -4.72 -10.00 1.08
CA LEU A 44 -5.16 -10.08 -0.29
C LEU A 44 -4.33 -9.20 -1.19
N ASN A 45 -3.20 -9.74 -1.64
CA ASN A 45 -2.77 -9.50 -2.99
C ASN A 45 -3.50 -10.46 -3.92
N ILE A 46 -4.80 -10.31 -4.05
CA ILE A 46 -5.41 -10.71 -5.31
C ILE A 46 -4.80 -9.75 -6.32
N PRO A 47 -4.01 -10.24 -7.28
CA PRO A 47 -3.52 -9.39 -8.36
C PRO A 47 -4.75 -8.83 -9.05
N VAL A 48 -4.97 -7.53 -8.93
CA VAL A 48 -6.05 -6.85 -9.62
C VAL A 48 -5.62 -6.70 -11.06
N ASP A 49 -6.36 -7.30 -11.96
CA ASP A 49 -6.14 -7.14 -13.37
C ASP A 49 -6.71 -5.79 -13.83
N TYR A 50 -5.82 -4.87 -14.15
CA TYR A 50 -6.17 -3.57 -14.72
C TYR A 50 -6.22 -3.59 -16.27
N SER A 51 -5.92 -4.71 -16.91
CA SER A 51 -5.71 -4.76 -18.37
C SER A 51 -6.76 -5.55 -19.14
N THR A 52 -7.34 -6.62 -18.56
CA THR A 52 -8.32 -7.49 -19.24
C THR A 52 -9.73 -7.43 -18.63
N THR A 53 -9.92 -6.60 -17.62
CA THR A 53 -11.20 -6.42 -16.93
C THR A 53 -12.30 -5.88 -17.86
N PRO A 54 -13.56 -6.34 -17.71
CA PRO A 54 -14.69 -5.79 -18.47
C PRO A 54 -15.08 -4.36 -18.09
N LEU A 55 -14.42 -3.75 -17.09
CA LEU A 55 -14.55 -2.33 -16.79
C LEU A 55 -13.92 -1.42 -17.84
N LEU A 56 -13.15 -2.00 -18.79
CA LEU A 56 -12.47 -1.31 -19.86
C LEU A 56 -13.05 -1.71 -21.22
N ALA A 57 -13.10 -0.77 -22.15
CA ALA A 57 -13.55 -1.00 -23.52
C ALA A 57 -12.42 -1.60 -24.36
N HIS A 58 -12.39 -2.93 -24.51
CA HIS A 58 -11.33 -3.64 -25.23
C HIS A 58 -11.49 -3.61 -26.76
N THR A 59 -12.68 -3.29 -27.24
CA THR A 59 -12.99 -3.20 -28.67
C THR A 59 -13.52 -1.82 -29.04
N SER A 60 -13.36 -1.41 -30.29
CA SER A 60 -13.94 -0.16 -30.80
C SER A 60 -15.46 -0.13 -30.62
N GLN A 61 -16.14 -1.26 -30.84
CA GLN A 61 -17.57 -1.36 -30.65
C GLN A 61 -17.97 -1.07 -29.19
N ALA A 62 -17.23 -1.61 -28.21
CA ALA A 62 -17.48 -1.34 -26.79
C ALA A 62 -17.25 0.14 -26.46
N ALA A 63 -16.17 0.73 -26.96
CA ALA A 63 -15.84 2.14 -26.72
C ALA A 63 -16.86 3.10 -27.35
N LEU A 64 -17.36 2.80 -28.53
CA LEU A 64 -18.33 3.64 -29.26
C LEU A 64 -19.79 3.36 -28.87
N GLY A 65 -20.05 2.26 -28.16
CA GLY A 65 -21.40 1.85 -27.73
C GLY A 65 -21.97 2.63 -26.57
N GLY A 66 -21.21 3.53 -25.93
CA GLY A 66 -21.63 4.31 -24.77
C GLY A 66 -22.81 5.22 -25.10
N THR A 67 -23.91 5.10 -24.35
CA THR A 67 -25.13 5.91 -24.58
C THR A 67 -24.94 7.40 -24.31
N GLU A 68 -23.95 7.73 -23.50
CA GLU A 68 -23.59 9.11 -23.14
C GLU A 68 -22.75 9.82 -24.20
N LEU A 69 -22.18 9.08 -25.16
CA LEU A 69 -21.38 9.66 -26.25
C LEU A 69 -22.27 10.33 -27.31
N PRO A 70 -21.85 11.48 -27.86
CA PRO A 70 -22.52 12.12 -28.96
C PRO A 70 -22.62 11.19 -30.20
N PRO A 71 -23.68 11.31 -31.03
CA PRO A 71 -23.84 10.45 -32.21
C PRO A 71 -22.66 10.49 -33.19
N GLU A 72 -22.03 11.65 -33.39
CA GLU A 72 -20.87 11.85 -34.24
C GLU A 72 -19.66 11.07 -33.72
N VAL A 73 -19.50 10.95 -32.44
CA VAL A 73 -18.41 10.20 -31.80
C VAL A 73 -18.67 8.70 -31.90
N ARG A 74 -19.93 8.26 -31.77
CA ARG A 74 -20.31 6.84 -31.91
C ARG A 74 -20.03 6.27 -33.30
N ASN A 75 -20.05 7.11 -34.32
CA ASN A 75 -19.74 6.74 -35.70
C ASN A 75 -18.26 6.97 -36.05
N GLY A 76 -17.46 7.39 -35.10
CA GLY A 76 -16.07 7.75 -35.28
C GLY A 76 -15.11 6.56 -35.20
N THR A 77 -13.84 6.88 -35.07
CA THR A 77 -12.74 5.93 -34.89
C THR A 77 -12.21 5.93 -33.49
N THR A 78 -11.57 4.84 -33.07
CA THR A 78 -10.95 4.69 -31.78
C THR A 78 -9.46 4.44 -31.88
N LYS A 79 -8.75 4.72 -30.80
CA LYS A 79 -7.35 4.37 -30.64
C LYS A 79 -7.16 3.71 -29.27
N ARG A 80 -6.32 2.71 -29.22
CA ARG A 80 -5.92 2.09 -27.95
C ARG A 80 -5.02 3.06 -27.19
N MET A 81 -5.46 3.50 -26.02
CA MET A 81 -4.76 4.45 -25.16
C MET A 81 -4.72 3.94 -23.72
N ASN A 82 -3.67 4.28 -23.02
CA ASN A 82 -3.66 4.23 -21.56
C ASN A 82 -4.16 5.56 -20.97
N LEU A 83 -4.31 5.64 -19.64
CA LEU A 83 -4.93 6.79 -19.01
C LEU A 83 -4.13 8.09 -19.21
N PHE A 84 -2.78 8.07 -19.13
CA PHE A 84 -1.99 9.28 -19.37
C PHE A 84 -2.08 9.77 -20.82
N GLN A 85 -2.20 8.85 -21.79
CA GLN A 85 -2.40 9.21 -23.19
C GLN A 85 -3.77 9.82 -23.44
N ALA A 86 -4.80 9.30 -22.77
CA ALA A 86 -6.16 9.84 -22.87
C ALA A 86 -6.26 11.24 -22.23
N VAL A 87 -5.55 11.48 -21.12
CA VAL A 87 -5.40 12.82 -20.52
C VAL A 87 -4.67 13.76 -21.49
N ASN A 88 -3.57 13.32 -22.09
CA ASN A 88 -2.83 14.10 -23.07
C ASN A 88 -3.70 14.47 -24.28
N ASP A 89 -4.47 13.52 -24.79
CA ASP A 89 -5.39 13.72 -25.91
C ASP A 89 -6.50 14.73 -25.56
N ALA A 90 -7.07 14.65 -24.36
CA ALA A 90 -8.04 15.63 -23.88
C ALA A 90 -7.46 17.05 -23.79
N LEU A 91 -6.24 17.20 -23.25
CA LEU A 91 -5.54 18.49 -23.19
C LEU A 91 -5.23 19.04 -24.58
N SER A 92 -4.78 18.17 -25.52
CA SER A 92 -4.53 18.55 -26.90
C SER A 92 -5.80 19.05 -27.60
N ILE A 93 -6.92 18.37 -27.41
CA ILE A 93 -8.22 18.79 -27.95
C ILE A 93 -8.64 20.14 -27.35
N ALA A 94 -8.56 20.30 -26.02
CA ALA A 94 -8.94 21.55 -25.36
C ALA A 94 -8.09 22.73 -25.85
N LEU A 95 -6.76 22.55 -25.98
CA LEU A 95 -5.84 23.57 -26.49
C LEU A 95 -6.11 23.89 -27.98
N THR A 96 -6.60 22.94 -28.77
CA THR A 96 -6.93 23.14 -30.17
C THR A 96 -8.25 23.91 -30.35
N GLU A 97 -9.24 23.62 -29.52
CA GLU A 97 -10.59 24.16 -29.68
C GLU A 97 -10.80 25.55 -29.01
N ASP A 98 -9.99 25.88 -28.00
CA ASP A 98 -10.16 27.13 -27.24
C ASP A 98 -8.79 27.79 -26.99
N GLU A 99 -8.60 28.98 -27.55
CA GLU A 99 -7.38 29.78 -27.39
C GLU A 99 -7.16 30.24 -25.94
N ASN A 100 -8.21 30.30 -25.12
CA ASN A 100 -8.15 30.68 -23.71
C ASN A 100 -7.64 29.55 -22.80
N VAL A 101 -7.49 28.32 -23.30
CA VAL A 101 -6.95 27.20 -22.53
C VAL A 101 -5.43 27.35 -22.35
N LEU A 102 -4.98 27.31 -21.11
CA LEU A 102 -3.56 27.32 -20.72
C LEU A 102 -3.27 26.12 -19.83
N VAL A 103 -2.14 25.44 -20.05
CA VAL A 103 -1.71 24.28 -19.25
C VAL A 103 -0.38 24.60 -18.58
N PHE A 104 -0.32 24.57 -17.26
CA PHE A 104 0.88 24.94 -16.52
C PHE A 104 0.98 24.20 -15.19
N GLY A 105 2.19 24.22 -14.64
CA GLY A 105 2.56 23.54 -13.39
C GLY A 105 4.03 23.24 -13.35
N GLU A 106 4.44 22.35 -12.49
CA GLU A 106 5.83 21.92 -12.39
C GLU A 106 6.17 20.92 -13.49
N ASP A 107 7.26 21.14 -14.24
CA ASP A 107 7.75 20.26 -15.30
C ASP A 107 6.77 20.00 -16.47
N VAL A 108 5.69 20.74 -16.56
CA VAL A 108 4.63 20.58 -17.56
C VAL A 108 5.14 20.79 -18.98
N ALA A 109 6.02 21.76 -19.21
CA ALA A 109 6.51 22.10 -20.54
C ALA A 109 7.32 20.97 -21.18
N PHE A 110 8.05 20.18 -20.40
CA PHE A 110 8.81 19.04 -20.96
C PHE A 110 7.99 17.73 -21.03
N GLY A 111 6.74 17.74 -20.58
CA GLY A 111 5.84 16.60 -20.67
C GLY A 111 5.29 16.08 -19.34
N GLY A 112 5.70 16.67 -18.22
CA GLY A 112 5.29 16.27 -16.87
C GLY A 112 5.91 14.96 -16.39
N VAL A 113 5.94 14.75 -15.08
CA VAL A 113 6.51 13.55 -14.45
C VAL A 113 5.79 12.28 -14.91
N PHE A 114 4.48 12.35 -15.09
CA PHE A 114 3.67 11.21 -15.55
C PHE A 114 3.38 11.21 -17.05
N ARG A 115 4.01 12.10 -17.81
CA ARG A 115 3.92 12.19 -19.28
C ARG A 115 2.56 12.63 -19.82
N CYS A 116 1.71 13.20 -18.99
CA CYS A 116 0.38 13.66 -19.42
C CYS A 116 0.42 14.88 -20.33
N THR A 117 1.50 15.67 -20.34
CA THR A 117 1.65 16.89 -21.14
C THR A 117 2.74 16.76 -22.25
N MET A 118 3.13 15.53 -22.59
CA MET A 118 4.13 15.26 -23.64
C MET A 118 3.78 15.96 -24.94
N LYS A 119 4.77 16.69 -25.50
CA LYS A 119 4.70 17.42 -26.79
C LYS A 119 3.69 18.57 -26.84
N LEU A 120 2.98 18.89 -25.75
CA LEU A 120 2.01 19.98 -25.81
C LEU A 120 2.70 21.36 -25.95
N ALA A 121 3.83 21.60 -25.26
CA ALA A 121 4.58 22.83 -25.40
C ALA A 121 5.19 23.00 -26.81
N GLU A 122 5.64 21.89 -27.42
CA GLU A 122 6.12 21.89 -28.82
C GLU A 122 5.02 22.22 -29.83
N ASN A 123 3.80 21.70 -29.59
CA ASN A 123 2.67 21.85 -30.53
C ASN A 123 1.92 23.18 -30.38
N PHE A 124 1.82 23.72 -29.15
CA PHE A 124 0.97 24.89 -28.84
C PHE A 124 1.74 26.12 -28.36
N GLY A 125 3.07 25.99 -28.19
CA GLY A 125 3.93 27.08 -27.76
C GLY A 125 4.07 27.23 -26.24
N GLY A 126 5.18 27.84 -25.83
CA GLY A 126 5.49 28.09 -24.41
C GLY A 126 4.60 29.14 -23.75
N ASP A 127 3.90 29.95 -24.50
CA ASP A 127 2.93 30.90 -23.97
C ASP A 127 1.63 30.26 -23.49
N ARG A 128 1.36 29.03 -23.96
CA ARG A 128 0.15 28.28 -23.60
C ARG A 128 0.44 27.05 -22.77
N VAL A 129 1.64 26.46 -22.86
CA VAL A 129 2.06 25.29 -22.10
C VAL A 129 3.44 25.55 -21.49
N PHE A 130 3.50 25.84 -20.19
CA PHE A 130 4.70 26.32 -19.55
C PHE A 130 4.90 25.83 -18.13
N ASN A 131 6.15 25.94 -17.66
CA ASN A 131 6.51 25.61 -16.29
C ASN A 131 6.27 26.77 -15.34
N MET A 132 5.86 26.44 -14.12
CA MET A 132 5.81 27.35 -12.98
C MET A 132 6.92 27.01 -11.98
N PRO A 133 7.35 27.96 -11.14
CA PRO A 133 8.20 27.65 -9.99
C PRO A 133 7.54 26.63 -9.04
N LEU A 134 8.37 25.89 -8.27
CA LEU A 134 7.89 24.94 -7.26
C LEU A 134 7.22 25.67 -6.08
N THR A 135 6.02 26.15 -6.32
CA THR A 135 5.17 26.81 -5.32
C THR A 135 3.69 26.59 -5.69
N GLU A 136 3.08 25.59 -5.11
CA GLU A 136 1.69 25.23 -5.43
C GLU A 136 0.73 26.35 -5.04
N GLN A 137 1.04 27.11 -3.99
CA GLN A 137 0.31 28.32 -3.62
C GLN A 137 0.35 29.35 -4.76
N GLY A 138 1.50 29.60 -5.34
CA GLY A 138 1.67 30.51 -6.47
C GLY A 138 0.99 30.02 -7.74
N ILE A 139 1.09 28.70 -8.04
CA ILE A 139 0.42 28.07 -9.18
C ILE A 139 -1.10 28.26 -9.08
N MET A 140 -1.68 28.04 -7.90
CA MET A 140 -3.13 28.20 -7.71
C MET A 140 -3.57 29.68 -7.73
N GLY A 141 -2.82 30.57 -7.09
CA GLY A 141 -3.11 32.01 -7.14
C GLY A 141 -3.08 32.55 -8.56
N PHE A 142 -2.10 32.14 -9.34
CA PHE A 142 -1.99 32.49 -10.76
C PHE A 142 -3.17 31.93 -11.58
N GLY A 143 -3.54 30.64 -11.37
CA GLY A 143 -4.68 30.01 -12.03
C GLY A 143 -6.00 30.71 -11.74
N ILE A 144 -6.24 31.12 -10.49
CA ILE A 144 -7.43 31.87 -10.10
C ILE A 144 -7.48 33.23 -10.82
N GLY A 145 -6.34 33.94 -10.86
CA GLY A 145 -6.24 35.20 -11.57
C GLY A 145 -6.55 35.07 -13.06
N LEU A 146 -5.99 34.09 -13.74
CA LEU A 146 -6.29 33.78 -15.14
C LEU A 146 -7.76 33.46 -15.37
N ALA A 147 -8.36 32.63 -14.52
CA ALA A 147 -9.78 32.29 -14.62
C ALA A 147 -10.68 33.52 -14.40
N ALA A 148 -10.31 34.40 -13.46
CA ALA A 148 -11.03 35.64 -13.21
C ALA A 148 -11.00 36.63 -14.39
N GLU A 149 -9.96 36.58 -15.21
CA GLU A 149 -9.84 37.35 -16.46
C GLU A 149 -10.43 36.61 -17.68
N GLY A 150 -11.15 35.49 -17.47
CA GLY A 150 -11.90 34.77 -18.51
C GLY A 150 -11.13 33.70 -19.25
N MET A 151 -9.87 33.41 -18.85
CA MET A 151 -9.11 32.27 -19.37
C MET A 151 -9.61 30.95 -18.81
N ARG A 152 -9.17 29.83 -19.40
CA ARG A 152 -9.45 28.48 -18.92
C ARG A 152 -8.14 27.78 -18.50
N PRO A 153 -7.64 28.13 -17.31
CA PRO A 153 -6.41 27.55 -16.79
C PRO A 153 -6.60 26.10 -16.38
N VAL A 154 -5.67 25.24 -16.85
CA VAL A 154 -5.50 23.86 -16.42
C VAL A 154 -4.19 23.80 -15.65
N ALA A 155 -4.27 23.85 -14.34
CA ALA A 155 -3.12 23.79 -13.46
C ALA A 155 -2.82 22.37 -13.03
N GLU A 156 -1.56 21.92 -13.11
CA GLU A 156 -1.11 20.64 -12.62
C GLU A 156 -0.38 20.80 -11.28
N ILE A 157 -0.90 20.15 -10.24
CA ILE A 157 -0.18 19.86 -9.01
C ILE A 157 0.49 18.51 -9.21
N GLN A 158 1.81 18.42 -9.05
CA GLN A 158 2.61 17.26 -9.46
C GLN A 158 2.21 15.96 -8.75
N PHE A 159 1.76 16.05 -7.48
CA PHE A 159 1.13 14.99 -6.69
C PHE A 159 0.05 15.59 -5.80
N ALA A 160 -1.05 14.88 -5.60
CA ALA A 160 -2.12 15.30 -4.69
C ALA A 160 -1.61 15.53 -3.24
N ASP A 161 -0.54 14.84 -2.88
CA ASP A 161 0.19 14.99 -1.61
C ASP A 161 0.79 16.41 -1.41
N TYR A 162 1.01 17.16 -2.49
CA TYR A 162 1.65 18.48 -2.48
C TYR A 162 0.63 19.63 -2.60
N VAL A 163 -0.64 19.33 -2.61
CA VAL A 163 -1.70 20.34 -2.73
C VAL A 163 -1.84 21.23 -1.50
N TYR A 164 -1.35 20.81 -0.34
CA TYR A 164 -1.59 21.48 0.93
C TYR A 164 -1.08 22.93 1.00
N PRO A 165 0.06 23.33 0.42
CA PRO A 165 0.44 24.74 0.37
C PRO A 165 -0.54 25.63 -0.39
N ALA A 166 -1.29 25.05 -1.34
CA ALA A 166 -2.30 25.73 -2.16
C ALA A 166 -3.73 25.58 -1.61
N PHE A 167 -3.90 24.94 -0.45
CA PHE A 167 -5.23 24.61 0.09
C PHE A 167 -6.06 25.87 0.32
N ASP A 168 -5.47 26.91 0.89
CA ASP A 168 -6.15 28.20 1.12
C ASP A 168 -6.69 28.80 -0.18
N GLN A 169 -5.89 28.84 -1.24
CA GLN A 169 -6.29 29.35 -2.55
C GLN A 169 -7.46 28.58 -3.14
N LEU A 170 -7.50 27.27 -2.96
CA LEU A 170 -8.58 26.42 -3.46
C LEU A 170 -9.87 26.62 -2.65
N VAL A 171 -9.80 26.57 -1.31
CA VAL A 171 -10.98 26.52 -0.46
C VAL A 171 -11.52 27.89 -0.07
N ASN A 172 -10.67 28.91 0.05
CA ASN A 172 -11.07 30.26 0.43
C ASN A 172 -11.20 31.22 -0.76
N GLU A 173 -10.44 31.00 -1.83
CA GLU A 173 -10.50 31.85 -3.00
C GLU A 173 -11.28 31.18 -4.15
N ALA A 174 -10.79 30.12 -4.78
CA ALA A 174 -11.45 29.53 -5.95
C ALA A 174 -12.90 29.10 -5.66
N ALA A 175 -13.12 28.35 -4.57
CA ALA A 175 -14.43 27.83 -4.20
C ALA A 175 -15.47 28.94 -3.94
N LYS A 176 -15.04 30.04 -3.32
CA LYS A 176 -15.93 31.15 -2.91
C LYS A 176 -16.02 32.26 -3.94
N PHE A 177 -15.17 32.26 -4.95
CA PHE A 177 -15.06 33.31 -5.92
C PHE A 177 -16.40 33.52 -6.64
N ARG A 178 -17.04 32.45 -7.12
CA ARG A 178 -18.36 32.54 -7.78
C ARG A 178 -19.44 33.04 -6.85
N TYR A 179 -19.46 32.68 -5.58
CA TYR A 179 -20.43 33.20 -4.60
C TYR A 179 -20.26 34.72 -4.40
N ARG A 180 -19.00 35.18 -4.35
CA ARG A 180 -18.65 36.62 -4.27
C ARG A 180 -18.95 37.37 -5.55
N ASP A 181 -18.96 36.68 -6.68
CA ASP A 181 -19.01 37.22 -8.03
C ASP A 181 -20.34 37.96 -8.34
N GLY A 182 -21.41 37.59 -7.68
CA GLY A 182 -22.71 38.26 -7.85
C GLY A 182 -22.68 39.79 -7.75
N SER A 183 -21.56 40.35 -7.24
CA SER A 183 -21.35 41.82 -7.16
C SER A 183 -20.31 42.36 -8.16
N CYS A 184 -19.47 41.52 -8.80
CA CYS A 184 -18.33 41.97 -9.60
C CYS A 184 -18.34 41.51 -11.06
N GLY A 185 -19.15 40.52 -11.44
CA GLY A 185 -19.23 39.95 -12.80
C GLY A 185 -18.00 39.17 -13.24
N ARG A 186 -17.20 38.63 -12.29
CA ARG A 186 -16.02 37.81 -12.53
C ARG A 186 -16.12 36.46 -11.82
N SER A 187 -15.58 35.41 -12.38
CA SER A 187 -15.62 34.05 -11.80
C SER A 187 -14.29 33.33 -11.99
N ALA A 188 -13.90 32.53 -11.02
CA ALA A 188 -12.81 31.54 -11.17
C ALA A 188 -13.32 30.20 -11.75
N GLY A 189 -14.51 30.18 -12.35
CA GLY A 189 -15.16 28.95 -12.81
C GLY A 189 -14.47 28.21 -13.94
N GLY A 190 -13.55 28.84 -14.67
CA GLY A 190 -12.75 28.17 -15.71
C GLY A 190 -11.57 27.37 -15.20
N LEU A 191 -11.28 27.37 -13.90
CA LEU A 191 -10.12 26.70 -13.32
C LEU A 191 -10.33 25.19 -13.23
N THR A 192 -9.43 24.43 -13.84
CA THR A 192 -9.29 22.99 -13.64
C THR A 192 -7.95 22.68 -12.98
N VAL A 193 -7.96 21.96 -11.87
CA VAL A 193 -6.77 21.55 -11.14
C VAL A 193 -6.61 20.04 -11.28
N ARG A 194 -5.58 19.61 -11.98
CA ARG A 194 -5.23 18.21 -12.15
C ARG A 194 -4.21 17.79 -11.09
N MET A 195 -4.42 16.63 -10.49
CA MET A 195 -3.47 16.08 -9.53
C MET A 195 -3.46 14.56 -9.54
N PRO A 196 -2.29 13.94 -9.74
CA PRO A 196 -2.12 12.51 -9.58
C PRO A 196 -2.29 12.09 -8.11
N CYS A 197 -3.14 11.11 -7.82
CA CYS A 197 -3.48 10.68 -6.45
C CYS A 197 -3.37 9.16 -6.26
N GLY A 198 -3.49 8.73 -5.01
CA GLY A 198 -3.58 7.33 -4.63
C GLY A 198 -2.25 6.58 -4.61
N GLY A 199 -2.30 5.34 -4.13
CA GLY A 199 -1.13 4.48 -3.98
C GLY A 199 -0.66 3.87 -5.30
N VAL A 200 0.66 3.94 -5.54
CA VAL A 200 1.33 3.20 -6.61
C VAL A 200 2.78 2.94 -6.21
N GLY A 201 3.23 1.70 -6.32
CA GLY A 201 4.59 1.35 -5.94
C GLY A 201 4.90 1.68 -4.47
N HIS A 202 6.10 2.17 -4.21
CA HIS A 202 6.60 2.52 -2.88
C HIS A 202 6.48 4.03 -2.60
N GLY A 203 5.29 4.62 -2.84
CA GLY A 203 5.07 6.05 -2.66
C GLY A 203 5.05 6.53 -1.22
N ALA A 204 4.74 5.66 -0.27
CA ALA A 204 4.68 5.94 1.16
C ALA A 204 3.87 7.19 1.54
N LEU A 205 4.34 7.93 2.54
CA LEU A 205 3.63 9.02 3.21
C LEU A 205 3.30 10.21 2.30
N TYR A 206 4.19 10.53 1.35
CA TYR A 206 4.16 11.80 0.62
C TYR A 206 3.93 11.65 -0.88
N HIS A 207 3.58 10.44 -1.35
CA HIS A 207 3.33 10.17 -2.77
C HIS A 207 2.18 9.18 -2.99
N SER A 208 1.36 8.91 -1.97
CA SER A 208 0.30 7.89 -2.05
C SER A 208 -1.03 8.33 -1.48
N GLN A 209 -1.19 9.59 -1.09
CA GLN A 209 -2.43 10.06 -0.49
C GLN A 209 -3.55 10.20 -1.52
N SER A 210 -4.77 10.06 -1.02
CA SER A 210 -6.02 10.30 -1.75
C SER A 210 -6.85 11.32 -0.93
N PRO A 211 -6.56 12.64 -1.09
CA PRO A 211 -7.11 13.68 -0.21
C PRO A 211 -8.45 14.25 -0.68
N GLU A 212 -9.21 13.53 -1.50
CA GLU A 212 -10.49 14.03 -2.08
C GLU A 212 -11.48 14.52 -1.03
N SER A 213 -11.54 13.90 0.14
CA SER A 213 -12.48 14.28 1.19
C SER A 213 -12.29 15.70 1.72
N LEU A 214 -11.07 16.24 1.64
CA LEU A 214 -10.78 17.62 2.03
C LEU A 214 -11.46 18.63 1.11
N PHE A 215 -11.65 18.31 -0.16
CA PHE A 215 -12.27 19.16 -1.17
C PHE A 215 -13.78 18.93 -1.29
N THR A 216 -14.24 17.73 -0.99
CA THR A 216 -15.68 17.41 -1.03
C THR A 216 -16.47 18.05 0.10
N HIS A 217 -15.79 18.53 1.14
CA HIS A 217 -16.40 19.34 2.20
C HIS A 217 -16.65 20.80 1.79
N ILE A 218 -16.06 21.27 0.70
CA ILE A 218 -16.00 22.68 0.33
C ILE A 218 -17.04 23.01 -0.76
N PRO A 219 -18.12 23.75 -0.41
CA PRO A 219 -19.08 24.21 -1.42
C PRO A 219 -18.41 25.13 -2.46
N GLY A 220 -18.76 24.94 -3.72
CA GLY A 220 -18.22 25.70 -4.85
C GLY A 220 -17.13 24.97 -5.64
N LEU A 221 -16.59 23.85 -5.14
CA LEU A 221 -15.69 22.96 -5.88
C LEU A 221 -16.44 21.77 -6.47
N ARG A 222 -15.91 21.23 -7.57
CA ARG A 222 -16.27 19.90 -8.07
C ARG A 222 -15.07 18.97 -7.93
N VAL A 223 -15.29 17.75 -7.47
CA VAL A 223 -14.22 16.74 -7.32
C VAL A 223 -14.54 15.56 -8.22
N ILE A 224 -13.63 15.25 -9.12
CA ILE A 224 -13.80 14.26 -10.19
C ILE A 224 -12.66 13.25 -10.10
N MET A 225 -12.97 11.94 -10.23
CA MET A 225 -11.96 10.88 -10.23
C MET A 225 -12.33 9.79 -11.25
N PRO A 226 -11.69 9.75 -12.42
CA PRO A 226 -11.96 8.77 -13.45
C PRO A 226 -11.41 7.39 -13.09
N ARG A 227 -12.07 6.33 -13.58
CA ARG A 227 -11.56 4.95 -13.48
C ARG A 227 -10.81 4.46 -14.71
N SER A 228 -11.02 5.06 -15.87
CA SER A 228 -10.54 4.52 -17.14
C SER A 228 -10.09 5.61 -18.11
N PRO A 229 -9.30 5.28 -19.14
CA PRO A 229 -8.88 6.23 -20.17
C PRO A 229 -10.02 6.95 -20.87
N LEU A 230 -11.09 6.23 -21.25
CA LEU A 230 -12.27 6.82 -21.87
C LEU A 230 -12.93 7.85 -20.94
N GLN A 231 -13.10 7.49 -19.66
CA GLN A 231 -13.64 8.43 -18.68
C GLN A 231 -12.70 9.61 -18.44
N ALA A 232 -11.38 9.36 -18.33
CA ALA A 232 -10.41 10.42 -18.10
C ALA A 232 -10.48 11.50 -19.19
N LYS A 233 -10.56 11.11 -20.47
CA LYS A 233 -10.72 12.05 -21.59
C LYS A 233 -12.03 12.83 -21.49
N GLY A 234 -13.15 12.13 -21.40
CA GLY A 234 -14.47 12.77 -21.44
C GLY A 234 -14.75 13.65 -20.23
N LEU A 235 -14.38 13.19 -19.02
CA LEU A 235 -14.58 13.98 -17.80
C LEU A 235 -13.61 15.16 -17.68
N LEU A 236 -12.36 15.03 -18.19
CA LEU A 236 -11.41 16.14 -18.22
C LEU A 236 -11.88 17.24 -19.16
N LEU A 237 -12.36 16.90 -20.35
CA LEU A 237 -12.97 17.88 -21.26
C LEU A 237 -14.21 18.53 -20.62
N SER A 238 -15.01 17.78 -19.88
CA SER A 238 -16.15 18.35 -19.14
C SER A 238 -15.68 19.31 -18.04
N ALA A 239 -14.60 18.98 -17.33
CA ALA A 239 -14.04 19.84 -16.28
C ALA A 239 -13.49 21.14 -16.86
N ILE A 240 -12.72 21.09 -17.95
CA ILE A 240 -12.13 22.27 -18.61
C ILE A 240 -13.24 23.19 -19.16
N ARG A 241 -14.33 22.65 -19.64
CA ARG A 241 -15.48 23.39 -20.15
C ARG A 241 -16.47 23.82 -19.06
N SER A 242 -16.26 23.37 -17.81
CA SER A 242 -17.12 23.75 -16.68
C SER A 242 -16.96 25.22 -16.32
N ASN A 243 -18.02 25.79 -15.77
CA ASN A 243 -18.02 27.14 -15.18
C ASN A 243 -17.90 27.11 -13.65
N ASP A 244 -17.58 25.96 -13.07
CA ASP A 244 -17.26 25.75 -11.65
C ASP A 244 -15.82 25.23 -11.52
N PRO A 245 -15.04 25.66 -10.53
CA PRO A 245 -13.71 25.15 -10.30
C PRO A 245 -13.72 23.63 -10.10
N CYS A 246 -12.91 22.91 -10.87
CA CYS A 246 -12.86 21.45 -10.86
C CYS A 246 -11.52 20.95 -10.31
N ILE A 247 -11.57 20.05 -9.34
CA ILE A 247 -10.45 19.25 -8.86
C ILE A 247 -10.52 17.89 -9.57
N PHE A 248 -9.57 17.64 -10.46
CA PHE A 248 -9.52 16.43 -11.27
C PHE A 248 -8.41 15.52 -10.75
N MET A 249 -8.79 14.48 -10.00
CA MET A 249 -7.87 13.58 -9.32
C MET A 249 -7.64 12.34 -10.17
N GLU A 250 -6.38 12.07 -10.51
CA GLU A 250 -5.99 11.02 -11.44
C GLU A 250 -5.32 9.86 -10.68
N PRO A 251 -5.97 8.67 -10.58
CA PRO A 251 -5.35 7.53 -9.91
C PRO A 251 -4.05 7.10 -10.60
N LYS A 252 -2.90 7.32 -9.94
CA LYS A 252 -1.55 7.10 -10.54
C LYS A 252 -1.33 5.69 -11.06
N ILE A 253 -1.85 4.69 -10.34
CA ILE A 253 -1.70 3.29 -10.74
C ILE A 253 -2.32 3.01 -12.12
N LEU A 254 -3.36 3.76 -12.49
CA LEU A 254 -4.07 3.57 -13.74
C LEU A 254 -3.37 4.20 -14.95
N TYR A 255 -2.43 5.11 -14.75
CA TYR A 255 -1.78 5.83 -15.86
C TYR A 255 -1.25 4.92 -16.95
N ARG A 256 -0.63 3.79 -16.58
CA ARG A 256 -0.07 2.83 -17.52
C ARG A 256 -0.80 1.49 -17.53
N ALA A 257 -1.45 1.14 -16.42
CA ALA A 257 -2.07 -0.18 -16.25
C ALA A 257 -3.41 -0.28 -16.97
N ALA A 258 -4.25 0.76 -16.92
CA ALA A 258 -5.54 0.77 -17.59
C ALA A 258 -5.35 1.14 -19.07
N VAL A 259 -5.71 0.22 -19.97
CA VAL A 259 -5.58 0.39 -21.42
C VAL A 259 -6.85 -0.05 -22.11
N GLU A 260 -7.49 0.86 -22.86
CA GLU A 260 -8.73 0.58 -23.59
C GLU A 260 -8.80 1.31 -24.95
N GLN A 261 -9.80 1.00 -25.73
CA GLN A 261 -10.14 1.77 -26.92
C GLN A 261 -10.80 3.09 -26.49
N VAL A 262 -10.29 4.20 -27.00
CA VAL A 262 -10.78 5.56 -26.69
C VAL A 262 -11.19 6.24 -28.01
N PRO A 263 -12.40 6.83 -28.10
CA PRO A 263 -12.80 7.60 -29.27
C PRO A 263 -11.84 8.77 -29.55
N LEU A 264 -11.47 8.98 -30.80
CA LEU A 264 -10.54 10.05 -31.20
C LEU A 264 -11.20 11.45 -31.24
N GLY A 265 -12.50 11.53 -31.55
CA GLY A 265 -13.23 12.80 -31.55
C GLY A 265 -13.38 13.43 -30.17
N PRO A 266 -13.66 14.73 -30.10
CA PRO A 266 -13.98 15.41 -28.84
C PRO A 266 -15.32 14.92 -28.30
N TYR A 267 -15.35 14.61 -26.99
CA TYR A 267 -16.59 14.29 -26.29
C TYR A 267 -16.48 14.66 -24.81
N THR A 268 -17.63 14.91 -24.23
CA THR A 268 -17.78 15.15 -22.78
C THR A 268 -18.61 14.05 -22.14
N LEU A 269 -18.36 13.77 -20.88
CA LEU A 269 -19.19 12.93 -20.04
C LEU A 269 -19.87 13.80 -18.97
N PRO A 270 -21.11 13.49 -18.57
CA PRO A 270 -21.86 14.32 -17.64
C PRO A 270 -21.20 14.33 -16.27
N LEU A 271 -20.96 15.54 -15.72
CA LEU A 271 -20.54 15.73 -14.34
C LEU A 271 -21.71 15.52 -13.38
N SER A 272 -21.41 15.07 -12.18
CA SER A 272 -22.42 14.76 -11.13
C SER A 272 -23.45 13.70 -11.53
N LYS A 273 -23.07 12.81 -12.45
CA LYS A 273 -23.84 11.64 -12.84
C LYS A 273 -23.02 10.36 -12.65
N ALA A 274 -23.58 9.44 -11.87
CA ALA A 274 -22.97 8.14 -11.63
C ALA A 274 -23.26 7.17 -12.79
N GLU A 275 -22.40 6.19 -12.95
CA GLU A 275 -22.56 5.11 -13.93
C GLU A 275 -22.82 3.79 -13.21
N VAL A 276 -23.88 3.09 -13.60
CA VAL A 276 -24.15 1.73 -13.12
C VAL A 276 -23.38 0.75 -14.01
N LEU A 277 -22.23 0.31 -13.52
CA LEU A 277 -21.32 -0.58 -14.25
C LEU A 277 -21.84 -2.00 -14.37
N LYS A 278 -22.60 -2.43 -13.38
CA LYS A 278 -23.20 -3.75 -13.31
C LYS A 278 -24.53 -3.67 -12.57
N GLN A 279 -25.56 -4.25 -13.15
CA GLN A 279 -26.86 -4.37 -12.50
C GLN A 279 -26.86 -5.50 -11.46
N GLY A 280 -27.56 -5.28 -10.35
CA GLY A 280 -27.73 -6.25 -9.28
C GLY A 280 -29.00 -6.03 -8.47
N LYS A 281 -29.31 -6.97 -7.57
CA LYS A 281 -30.56 -6.91 -6.78
C LYS A 281 -30.38 -7.16 -5.28
N ASP A 282 -29.22 -7.66 -4.82
CA ASP A 282 -29.05 -8.13 -3.43
C ASP A 282 -28.13 -7.22 -2.61
N LEU A 283 -27.23 -6.47 -3.26
CA LEU A 283 -26.29 -5.53 -2.63
C LEU A 283 -25.91 -4.44 -3.62
N THR A 284 -25.86 -3.19 -3.18
CA THR A 284 -25.25 -2.08 -3.91
C THR A 284 -23.84 -1.83 -3.40
N ILE A 285 -22.84 -1.86 -4.28
CA ILE A 285 -21.49 -1.37 -4.01
C ILE A 285 -21.28 -0.05 -4.74
N ILE A 286 -20.86 0.97 -3.99
CA ILE A 286 -20.59 2.31 -4.49
C ILE A 286 -19.09 2.57 -4.37
N SER A 287 -18.48 3.02 -5.46
CA SER A 287 -17.04 3.31 -5.48
C SER A 287 -16.69 4.35 -6.55
N TYR A 288 -15.44 4.69 -6.69
CA TYR A 288 -14.89 5.59 -7.72
C TYR A 288 -13.40 5.32 -7.92
N GLY A 289 -12.87 5.68 -9.09
CA GLY A 289 -11.45 5.53 -9.41
C GLY A 289 -10.94 4.09 -9.35
N GLN A 290 -9.74 3.90 -8.83
CA GLN A 290 -9.04 2.61 -8.79
C GLN A 290 -9.77 1.50 -8.00
N PRO A 291 -10.38 1.75 -6.84
CA PRO A 291 -11.04 0.69 -6.07
C PRO A 291 -12.14 -0.08 -6.82
N LEU A 292 -12.70 0.49 -7.88
CA LEU A 292 -13.70 -0.20 -8.72
C LEU A 292 -13.20 -1.52 -9.31
N TYR A 293 -11.91 -1.61 -9.62
CA TYR A 293 -11.29 -2.84 -10.13
C TYR A 293 -11.27 -3.94 -9.06
N ILE A 294 -10.96 -3.56 -7.83
CA ILE A 294 -11.00 -4.46 -6.67
C ILE A 294 -12.44 -4.91 -6.40
N CYS A 295 -13.38 -3.96 -6.41
CA CYS A 295 -14.81 -4.26 -6.26
C CYS A 295 -15.30 -5.25 -7.31
N HIS A 296 -14.92 -5.05 -8.58
CA HIS A 296 -15.32 -5.96 -9.66
C HIS A 296 -14.81 -7.39 -9.45
N SER A 297 -13.54 -7.55 -9.08
CA SER A 297 -12.96 -8.87 -8.77
C SER A 297 -13.65 -9.52 -7.56
N ALA A 298 -13.92 -8.74 -6.53
CA ALA A 298 -14.62 -9.22 -5.33
C ALA A 298 -16.07 -9.62 -5.65
N ILE A 299 -16.76 -8.87 -6.51
CA ILE A 299 -18.12 -9.18 -6.96
C ILE A 299 -18.16 -10.51 -7.70
N GLN A 300 -17.25 -10.72 -8.67
CA GLN A 300 -17.19 -11.98 -9.41
C GLN A 300 -17.07 -13.19 -8.46
N LYS A 301 -16.18 -13.07 -7.48
CA LYS A 301 -15.98 -14.13 -6.48
C LYS A 301 -17.23 -14.31 -5.59
N ALA A 302 -17.80 -13.22 -5.09
CA ALA A 302 -18.96 -13.29 -4.21
C ALA A 302 -20.21 -13.85 -4.91
N GLU A 303 -20.43 -13.50 -6.17
CA GLU A 303 -21.52 -14.05 -6.98
C GLU A 303 -21.34 -15.55 -7.25
N GLN A 304 -20.09 -15.97 -7.50
CA GLN A 304 -19.77 -17.39 -7.69
C GLN A 304 -19.96 -18.20 -6.40
N ASP A 305 -19.44 -17.69 -5.28
CA ASP A 305 -19.40 -18.45 -4.01
C ASP A 305 -20.73 -18.41 -3.26
N LEU A 306 -21.47 -17.30 -3.35
CA LEU A 306 -22.66 -17.04 -2.55
C LEU A 306 -23.97 -17.03 -3.35
N GLY A 307 -23.91 -17.02 -4.68
CA GLY A 307 -25.09 -16.97 -5.55
C GLY A 307 -25.89 -15.67 -5.46
N ILE A 308 -25.26 -14.57 -4.98
CA ILE A 308 -25.89 -13.25 -4.84
C ILE A 308 -25.65 -12.40 -6.09
N SER A 309 -26.51 -11.40 -6.30
CA SER A 309 -26.42 -10.47 -7.45
C SER A 309 -26.09 -9.07 -6.96
N ILE A 310 -24.92 -8.56 -7.31
CA ILE A 310 -24.38 -7.30 -6.79
C ILE A 310 -24.42 -6.21 -7.85
N GLU A 311 -24.95 -5.03 -7.48
CA GLU A 311 -24.92 -3.83 -8.29
C GLU A 311 -23.65 -3.03 -7.98
N LEU A 312 -22.95 -2.58 -9.04
CA LEU A 312 -21.76 -1.77 -8.92
C LEU A 312 -21.99 -0.40 -9.53
N ILE A 313 -21.77 0.64 -8.73
CA ILE A 313 -21.92 2.05 -9.11
C ILE A 313 -20.55 2.74 -9.06
N ASP A 314 -20.23 3.44 -10.15
CA ASP A 314 -19.11 4.38 -10.25
C ASP A 314 -19.62 5.81 -10.10
N LEU A 315 -19.20 6.51 -9.06
CA LEU A 315 -19.62 7.91 -8.84
C LEU A 315 -19.05 8.87 -9.89
N ARG A 316 -17.85 8.62 -10.44
CA ARG A 316 -17.13 9.48 -11.39
C ARG A 316 -16.88 10.91 -10.86
N THR A 317 -17.93 11.60 -10.48
CA THR A 317 -17.89 12.87 -9.74
C THR A 317 -18.12 12.56 -8.27
N VAL A 318 -17.08 12.74 -7.48
CA VAL A 318 -17.09 12.44 -6.04
C VAL A 318 -17.84 13.54 -5.26
N TYR A 319 -17.83 14.78 -5.79
CA TYR A 319 -18.63 15.89 -5.27
C TYR A 319 -18.93 16.92 -6.36
N PRO A 320 -20.18 17.41 -6.47
CA PRO A 320 -21.36 16.80 -5.88
C PRO A 320 -21.71 15.47 -6.57
N TRP A 321 -21.94 14.43 -5.77
CA TRP A 321 -22.22 13.08 -6.27
C TRP A 321 -23.71 12.88 -6.63
N ASP A 322 -24.00 11.89 -7.44
CA ASP A 322 -25.35 11.55 -7.92
C ASP A 322 -26.16 10.81 -6.85
N LYS A 323 -26.81 11.58 -5.98
CA LYS A 323 -27.68 11.05 -4.90
C LYS A 323 -28.83 10.22 -5.45
N GLU A 324 -29.43 10.64 -6.56
CA GLU A 324 -30.61 10.00 -7.14
C GLU A 324 -30.31 8.55 -7.59
N THR A 325 -29.25 8.36 -8.35
CA THR A 325 -28.81 7.02 -8.81
C THR A 325 -28.49 6.12 -7.64
N VAL A 326 -27.78 6.64 -6.63
CA VAL A 326 -27.42 5.87 -5.43
C VAL A 326 -28.66 5.48 -4.63
N PHE A 327 -29.57 6.41 -4.36
CA PHE A 327 -30.79 6.13 -3.59
C PHE A 327 -31.69 5.11 -4.27
N LYS A 328 -31.90 5.23 -5.58
CA LYS A 328 -32.68 4.24 -6.37
C LYS A 328 -32.08 2.84 -6.28
N SER A 329 -30.76 2.74 -6.36
CA SER A 329 -30.06 1.47 -6.25
C SER A 329 -30.20 0.84 -4.86
N VAL A 330 -29.98 1.63 -3.80
CA VAL A 330 -30.09 1.13 -2.42
C VAL A 330 -31.54 0.77 -2.07
N GLN A 331 -32.53 1.51 -2.56
CA GLN A 331 -33.95 1.16 -2.40
C GLN A 331 -34.29 -0.19 -3.05
N LYS A 332 -33.65 -0.50 -4.18
CA LYS A 332 -33.83 -1.76 -4.89
C LYS A 332 -33.17 -2.95 -4.16
N THR A 333 -31.96 -2.77 -3.67
CA THR A 333 -31.14 -3.86 -3.12
C THR A 333 -31.27 -4.06 -1.62
N GLY A 334 -31.72 -3.05 -0.88
CA GLY A 334 -31.84 -3.07 0.58
C GLY A 334 -30.52 -3.11 1.35
N ARG A 335 -29.37 -3.22 0.68
CA ARG A 335 -28.05 -3.32 1.31
C ARG A 335 -27.06 -2.45 0.55
N CYS A 336 -26.19 -1.80 1.30
CA CYS A 336 -25.21 -0.87 0.72
C CYS A 336 -23.82 -1.02 1.32
N MET A 337 -22.81 -0.95 0.45
CA MET A 337 -21.41 -0.89 0.82
C MET A 337 -20.74 0.23 0.03
N VAL A 338 -19.98 1.11 0.71
CA VAL A 338 -19.18 2.16 0.06
C VAL A 338 -17.71 1.79 0.17
N VAL A 339 -17.02 1.80 -0.96
CA VAL A 339 -15.60 1.40 -1.05
C VAL A 339 -14.77 2.54 -1.61
N HIS A 340 -13.71 2.96 -0.91
CA HIS A 340 -12.79 3.98 -1.39
C HIS A 340 -11.37 3.80 -0.82
N GLU A 341 -10.38 4.38 -1.51
CA GLU A 341 -8.97 4.29 -1.12
C GLU A 341 -8.64 5.21 0.06
N ALA A 342 -9.21 6.40 0.10
CA ALA A 342 -9.02 7.34 1.21
C ALA A 342 -9.37 6.74 2.57
N MET A 343 -8.86 7.34 3.63
CA MET A 343 -9.09 6.88 5.00
C MET A 343 -10.58 6.83 5.35
N VAL A 344 -10.96 5.87 6.19
CA VAL A 344 -12.35 5.68 6.64
C VAL A 344 -12.89 6.86 7.43
N ASN A 345 -11.99 7.58 8.13
CA ASN A 345 -12.36 8.70 8.98
C ASN A 345 -12.65 9.94 8.13
N ALA A 346 -13.86 10.48 8.24
CA ALA A 346 -14.35 11.62 7.47
C ALA A 346 -14.22 11.46 5.92
N GLY A 347 -14.10 10.21 5.42
CA GLY A 347 -14.08 9.92 3.99
C GLY A 347 -15.48 9.97 3.36
N ILE A 348 -15.55 9.92 2.04
CA ILE A 348 -16.80 9.97 1.26
C ILE A 348 -17.82 8.91 1.69
N GLY A 349 -17.35 7.73 2.11
CA GLY A 349 -18.24 6.70 2.62
C GLY A 349 -19.03 7.12 3.86
N ALA A 350 -18.54 8.08 4.65
CA ALA A 350 -19.27 8.63 5.78
C ALA A 350 -20.41 9.55 5.31
N GLU A 351 -20.16 10.42 4.33
CA GLU A 351 -21.17 11.30 3.73
C GLU A 351 -22.25 10.52 3.02
N VAL A 352 -21.89 9.53 2.20
CA VAL A 352 -22.88 8.67 1.50
C VAL A 352 -23.75 7.91 2.50
N ALA A 353 -23.15 7.36 3.56
CA ALA A 353 -23.89 6.65 4.60
C ALA A 353 -24.85 7.58 5.36
N ALA A 354 -24.43 8.81 5.68
CA ALA A 354 -25.27 9.82 6.31
C ALA A 354 -26.44 10.22 5.40
N ALA A 355 -26.17 10.53 4.13
CA ALA A 355 -27.20 10.91 3.17
C ALA A 355 -28.24 9.81 2.93
N ILE A 356 -27.83 8.53 2.91
CA ILE A 356 -28.76 7.40 2.81
C ILE A 356 -29.66 7.34 4.05
N GLN A 357 -29.13 7.57 5.24
CA GLN A 357 -29.92 7.56 6.48
C GLN A 357 -30.86 8.78 6.60
N GLU A 358 -30.46 9.92 6.07
CA GLU A 358 -31.28 11.15 6.05
C GLU A 358 -32.39 11.09 5.01
N HIS A 359 -32.33 10.18 4.02
CA HIS A 359 -33.35 10.03 3.00
C HIS A 359 -34.39 8.97 3.44
N PRO A 360 -35.61 9.37 3.89
CA PRO A 360 -36.54 8.45 4.56
C PRO A 360 -36.93 7.26 3.71
N GLU A 361 -37.17 7.46 2.41
CA GLU A 361 -37.59 6.40 1.49
C GLU A 361 -36.49 5.36 1.26
N THR A 362 -35.23 5.75 1.36
CA THR A 362 -34.08 4.84 1.24
C THR A 362 -33.80 4.15 2.57
N PHE A 363 -33.82 4.93 3.66
CA PHE A 363 -33.55 4.41 5.00
C PHE A 363 -34.47 3.25 5.40
N ILE A 364 -35.79 3.39 5.16
CA ILE A 364 -36.78 2.34 5.52
C ILE A 364 -36.62 1.06 4.69
N ARG A 365 -35.85 1.09 3.60
CA ARG A 365 -35.55 -0.07 2.76
C ARG A 365 -34.29 -0.81 3.19
N LEU A 366 -33.45 -0.20 4.04
CA LEU A 366 -32.23 -0.84 4.49
C LEU A 366 -32.53 -2.08 5.36
N GLU A 367 -31.94 -3.20 4.99
CA GLU A 367 -31.98 -4.46 5.73
C GLU A 367 -30.77 -4.62 6.66
N ALA A 368 -29.73 -3.80 6.49
CA ALA A 368 -28.52 -3.80 7.29
C ALA A 368 -27.90 -2.39 7.32
N PRO A 369 -27.06 -2.08 8.32
CA PRO A 369 -26.28 -0.85 8.31
C PRO A 369 -25.43 -0.72 7.05
N VAL A 370 -25.27 0.53 6.54
CA VAL A 370 -24.37 0.80 5.43
C VAL A 370 -22.93 0.44 5.83
N ALA A 371 -22.31 -0.47 5.10
CA ALA A 371 -20.93 -0.87 5.31
C ALA A 371 -19.95 0.08 4.62
N ARG A 372 -18.80 0.34 5.23
CA ARG A 372 -17.72 1.11 4.62
C ARG A 372 -16.44 0.28 4.59
N VAL A 373 -15.86 0.15 3.40
CA VAL A 373 -14.56 -0.47 3.17
C VAL A 373 -13.64 0.63 2.64
N ALA A 374 -12.69 1.05 3.44
CA ALA A 374 -11.88 2.22 3.15
C ALA A 374 -10.47 2.07 3.73
N GLY A 375 -9.58 2.97 3.37
CA GLY A 375 -8.25 3.04 3.96
C GLY A 375 -8.33 3.17 5.50
N TRP A 376 -7.31 2.66 6.16
CA TRP A 376 -7.24 2.71 7.62
C TRP A 376 -6.99 4.14 8.10
N SER A 377 -7.38 4.44 9.35
CA SER A 377 -7.10 5.73 9.99
C SER A 377 -5.63 5.84 10.45
N ILE A 378 -4.72 5.65 9.52
CA ILE A 378 -3.27 5.76 9.71
C ILE A 378 -2.65 6.51 8.53
N PRO A 379 -1.47 7.13 8.68
CA PRO A 379 -0.73 7.64 7.53
C PRO A 379 -0.51 6.54 6.49
N THR A 380 -0.48 6.92 5.22
CA THR A 380 -0.34 5.96 4.12
C THR A 380 1.00 5.23 4.22
N PRO A 381 1.00 3.89 4.41
CA PRO A 381 2.24 3.13 4.54
C PRO A 381 2.92 2.92 3.20
N LEU A 382 4.16 2.45 3.22
CA LEU A 382 4.79 1.87 2.03
C LEU A 382 3.95 0.68 1.54
N LEU A 383 3.41 0.78 0.35
CA LEU A 383 2.31 -0.04 -0.14
C LEU A 383 2.62 -1.55 -0.19
N TYR A 384 3.86 -1.91 -0.48
CA TYR A 384 4.28 -3.29 -0.63
C TYR A 384 4.97 -3.86 0.61
N GLU A 385 5.10 -3.08 1.66
CA GLU A 385 5.62 -3.54 2.93
C GLU A 385 4.52 -4.05 3.86
N ARG A 386 3.53 -4.77 3.30
CA ARG A 386 2.45 -5.41 4.07
C ARG A 386 2.97 -6.28 5.20
N PHE A 387 4.16 -6.81 5.01
CA PHE A 387 4.86 -7.63 5.98
C PHE A 387 5.71 -6.80 6.95
N ASN A 388 5.85 -5.50 6.69
CA ASN A 388 6.61 -4.55 7.50
C ASN A 388 5.72 -3.56 8.23
N PHE A 389 4.40 -3.74 8.19
CA PHE A 389 3.54 -3.02 9.11
C PHE A 389 4.05 -3.33 10.51
N PRO A 390 4.58 -2.34 11.23
CA PRO A 390 4.78 -2.56 12.62
C PRO A 390 3.38 -2.81 13.19
N ASP A 391 3.10 -4.03 13.62
CA ASP A 391 2.14 -4.19 14.67
C ASP A 391 2.68 -3.34 15.82
N VAL A 392 2.08 -2.18 16.00
CA VAL A 392 2.52 -1.19 17.00
C VAL A 392 2.53 -1.80 18.39
N ALA A 393 1.76 -2.90 18.58
CA ALA A 393 1.70 -3.66 19.80
C ALA A 393 2.84 -4.67 19.98
N THR A 394 3.44 -5.17 18.90
CA THR A 394 4.41 -6.28 18.99
C THR A 394 5.79 -6.00 18.43
N ASN A 395 6.03 -4.87 17.76
CA ASN A 395 7.31 -4.53 17.10
C ASN A 395 7.89 -5.66 16.20
N LYS A 396 7.02 -6.48 15.61
CA LYS A 396 7.43 -7.60 14.78
C LYS A 396 7.66 -7.13 13.34
N VAL A 397 8.89 -7.17 12.92
CA VAL A 397 9.36 -6.70 11.60
C VAL A 397 9.08 -7.71 10.47
N THR A 398 8.73 -8.93 10.80
CA THR A 398 8.36 -9.97 9.83
C THR A 398 7.13 -10.71 10.32
N PRO A 399 6.20 -11.11 9.44
CA PRO A 399 5.14 -12.01 9.84
C PRO A 399 5.77 -13.26 10.46
N GLN A 400 5.27 -13.66 11.61
CA GLN A 400 5.61 -14.96 12.13
C GLN A 400 5.01 -16.00 11.17
N LEU A 401 5.65 -17.15 11.06
CA LEU A 401 5.11 -18.25 10.27
C LEU A 401 3.67 -18.58 10.69
N ALA A 402 3.34 -18.41 11.97
CA ALA A 402 1.98 -18.57 12.49
C ALA A 402 0.96 -17.63 11.81
N ASP A 403 1.35 -16.39 11.47
CA ASP A 403 0.48 -15.44 10.78
C ASP A 403 0.24 -15.90 9.34
N VAL A 404 1.30 -16.38 8.66
CA VAL A 404 1.22 -16.96 7.31
C VAL A 404 0.33 -18.20 7.29
N VAL A 405 0.46 -19.07 8.29
CA VAL A 405 -0.38 -20.28 8.45
C VAL A 405 -1.84 -19.89 8.71
N ALA A 406 -2.08 -18.89 9.56
CA ALA A 406 -3.43 -18.38 9.79
C ALA A 406 -4.04 -17.80 8.52
N ASP A 407 -3.24 -17.08 7.73
CA ASP A 407 -3.68 -16.52 6.45
C ASP A 407 -4.01 -17.62 5.42
N ILE A 408 -3.17 -18.64 5.31
CA ILE A 408 -3.42 -19.79 4.44
C ILE A 408 -4.72 -20.51 4.83
N LYS A 409 -4.94 -20.78 6.12
CA LYS A 409 -6.18 -21.39 6.63
C LYS A 409 -7.45 -20.58 6.34
N ASN A 410 -7.31 -19.26 6.18
CA ASN A 410 -8.43 -18.38 5.87
C ASN A 410 -8.65 -18.15 4.37
N LEU A 411 -7.68 -18.53 3.54
CA LEU A 411 -7.75 -18.39 2.09
C LEU A 411 -8.31 -19.63 1.39
N THR A 412 -8.34 -20.77 2.06
CA THR A 412 -8.80 -22.03 1.49
C THR A 412 -9.63 -22.80 2.52
N ASP A 413 -10.71 -23.43 2.07
CA ASP A 413 -11.53 -24.33 2.87
C ASP A 413 -10.96 -25.77 2.88
N GLU A 414 -9.77 -25.99 2.31
CA GLU A 414 -9.10 -27.28 2.33
C GLU A 414 -8.57 -27.59 3.74
N PRO A 415 -9.14 -28.57 4.44
CA PRO A 415 -8.80 -28.85 5.85
C PRO A 415 -7.33 -29.26 6.04
N ASP A 416 -6.70 -29.83 5.02
CA ASP A 416 -5.34 -30.40 5.09
C ASP A 416 -4.24 -29.54 4.48
N ILE A 417 -4.55 -28.32 4.02
CA ILE A 417 -3.59 -27.45 3.32
C ILE A 417 -2.34 -27.17 4.15
N VAL A 418 -2.48 -27.02 5.47
CA VAL A 418 -1.36 -26.75 6.36
C VAL A 418 -0.42 -27.95 6.46
N SER A 419 -0.96 -29.16 6.47
CA SER A 419 -0.17 -30.40 6.43
C SER A 419 0.58 -30.55 5.11
N GLN A 420 -0.04 -30.21 3.99
CA GLN A 420 0.58 -30.24 2.67
C GLN A 420 1.75 -29.25 2.55
N LEU A 421 1.70 -28.13 3.26
CA LEU A 421 2.75 -27.11 3.30
C LEU A 421 3.83 -27.39 4.36
N GLY A 422 3.71 -28.45 5.15
CA GLY A 422 4.67 -28.84 6.18
C GLY A 422 6.12 -28.84 5.71
N PRO A 423 6.46 -29.48 4.58
CA PRO A 423 7.83 -29.47 4.04
C PRO A 423 8.36 -28.07 3.67
N ALA A 424 7.48 -27.18 3.22
CA ALA A 424 7.85 -25.80 2.91
C ALA A 424 8.14 -24.99 4.18
N PHE A 425 7.37 -25.21 5.25
CA PHE A 425 7.60 -24.59 6.56
C PHE A 425 8.87 -25.12 7.22
N GLU A 426 9.14 -26.41 7.12
CA GLU A 426 10.37 -27.03 7.59
C GLU A 426 11.58 -26.38 6.91
N LYS A 427 11.60 -26.39 5.58
CA LYS A 427 12.65 -25.75 4.80
C LYS A 427 12.83 -24.28 5.14
N TYR A 428 11.74 -23.53 5.27
CA TYR A 428 11.81 -22.11 5.64
C TYR A 428 12.47 -21.91 7.01
N ASN A 429 12.05 -22.65 8.03
CA ASN A 429 12.59 -22.54 9.37
C ASN A 429 14.07 -22.88 9.43
N GLU A 430 14.49 -23.90 8.70
CA GLU A 430 15.89 -24.33 8.61
C GLU A 430 16.75 -23.31 7.86
N ASP A 431 16.31 -22.82 6.70
CA ASP A 431 17.04 -21.84 5.87
C ASP A 431 17.17 -20.48 6.58
N GLN A 432 16.20 -20.12 7.43
CA GLN A 432 16.22 -18.89 8.21
C GLN A 432 16.92 -19.03 9.56
N PHE A 433 17.38 -20.21 9.93
CA PHE A 433 17.97 -20.52 11.22
C PHE A 433 17.10 -20.01 12.37
N VAL A 434 15.83 -20.43 12.38
CA VAL A 434 14.87 -19.99 13.40
C VAL A 434 15.36 -20.43 14.77
N THR A 435 15.21 -19.57 15.77
CA THR A 435 15.66 -19.85 17.12
C THR A 435 14.49 -20.04 18.07
N VAL A 436 14.55 -21.06 18.90
CA VAL A 436 13.51 -21.43 19.87
C VAL A 436 14.07 -21.45 21.28
N LYS A 437 13.37 -20.79 22.22
CA LYS A 437 13.72 -20.80 23.63
C LYS A 437 13.28 -22.11 24.29
N LEU A 438 14.20 -22.82 24.91
CA LEU A 438 13.86 -24.02 25.68
C LEU A 438 13.28 -23.66 27.04
N PRO A 439 12.21 -24.35 27.52
CA PRO A 439 11.69 -24.15 28.88
C PRO A 439 12.77 -24.44 29.94
N GLY A 440 12.95 -23.51 30.86
CA GLY A 440 13.96 -23.63 31.92
C GLY A 440 15.40 -23.27 31.51
N SER A 441 15.64 -22.86 30.26
CA SER A 441 16.93 -22.38 29.77
C SER A 441 16.87 -20.90 29.41
N SER A 442 17.97 -20.17 29.65
CA SER A 442 18.14 -18.80 29.17
C SER A 442 18.53 -18.75 27.68
N GLN A 443 18.83 -19.88 27.08
CA GLN A 443 19.35 -19.98 25.72
C GLN A 443 18.29 -20.35 24.69
N HIS A 444 18.57 -19.96 23.45
CA HIS A 444 17.78 -20.33 22.28
C HIS A 444 18.53 -21.37 21.46
N VAL A 445 17.81 -22.37 21.00
CA VAL A 445 18.34 -23.42 20.11
C VAL A 445 18.02 -23.07 18.66
N ILE A 446 18.95 -23.36 17.76
CA ILE A 446 18.82 -23.07 16.33
C ILE A 446 18.17 -24.26 15.61
N ILE A 447 17.12 -23.99 14.85
CA ILE A 447 16.50 -24.93 13.91
C ILE A 447 17.23 -24.80 12.57
N SER A 448 17.86 -25.87 12.15
CA SER A 448 18.62 -25.91 10.90
C SER A 448 18.75 -27.35 10.39
N SER A 449 19.03 -27.52 9.12
CA SER A 449 19.35 -28.84 8.54
C SER A 449 20.56 -29.51 9.22
N TYR A 450 21.46 -28.74 9.84
CA TYR A 450 22.60 -29.26 10.60
C TYR A 450 22.20 -29.83 11.97
N SER A 451 21.13 -29.34 12.57
CA SER A 451 20.59 -29.82 13.85
C SER A 451 19.49 -30.87 13.69
N ALA A 452 18.99 -31.06 12.46
CA ALA A 452 17.91 -31.99 12.15
C ALA A 452 18.33 -33.46 12.36
N LEU A 453 17.48 -34.20 13.07
CA LEU A 453 17.63 -35.66 13.30
C LEU A 453 16.63 -36.48 12.46
N GLY A 454 15.83 -35.82 11.64
CA GLY A 454 14.71 -36.40 10.91
C GLY A 454 13.42 -36.49 11.73
N GLY A 455 12.27 -36.56 11.04
CA GLY A 455 10.96 -36.68 11.68
C GLY A 455 10.55 -35.47 12.54
N GLY A 456 11.01 -34.26 12.20
CA GLY A 456 10.72 -33.06 12.98
C GLY A 456 11.49 -32.95 14.30
N MET A 457 12.54 -33.77 14.48
CA MET A 457 13.39 -33.76 15.66
C MET A 457 14.67 -32.95 15.42
N TYR A 458 15.03 -32.11 16.39
CA TYR A 458 16.24 -31.29 16.35
C TYR A 458 17.10 -31.49 17.59
N TYR A 459 18.43 -31.40 17.40
CA TYR A 459 19.42 -31.61 18.43
C TYR A 459 19.92 -30.28 19.02
N ASP A 460 19.87 -30.18 20.34
CA ASP A 460 20.53 -29.11 21.07
C ASP A 460 21.87 -29.56 21.60
N VAL A 461 22.94 -28.99 21.07
CA VAL A 461 24.32 -29.31 21.41
C VAL A 461 24.67 -28.97 22.87
N GLU A 462 24.08 -27.92 23.43
CA GLU A 462 24.43 -27.43 24.77
C GLU A 462 23.80 -28.29 25.87
N SER A 463 22.51 -28.58 25.74
CA SER A 463 21.83 -29.49 26.68
C SER A 463 22.05 -30.96 26.37
N SER A 464 22.71 -31.28 25.24
CA SER A 464 22.88 -32.62 24.71
C SER A 464 21.57 -33.41 24.61
N SER A 465 20.49 -32.73 24.25
CA SER A 465 19.14 -33.29 24.15
C SER A 465 18.51 -33.06 22.77
N ALA A 466 17.65 -34.00 22.36
CA ALA A 466 16.81 -33.86 21.20
C ALA A 466 15.41 -33.38 21.61
N PHE A 467 14.76 -32.63 20.73
CA PHE A 467 13.38 -32.15 20.93
C PHE A 467 12.62 -32.16 19.61
N ALA A 468 11.31 -32.37 19.67
CA ALA A 468 10.44 -32.20 18.54
C ALA A 468 10.04 -30.75 18.39
N PHE A 469 9.97 -30.29 17.15
CA PHE A 469 9.63 -28.92 16.80
C PHE A 469 8.47 -28.88 15.81
N ASP A 470 7.45 -28.11 16.12
CA ASP A 470 6.34 -27.87 15.20
C ASP A 470 6.69 -26.70 14.29
N HIS A 471 6.89 -26.97 13.01
CA HIS A 471 7.26 -25.99 12.00
C HIS A 471 6.16 -24.99 11.70
N THR A 472 4.92 -25.31 12.01
CA THR A 472 3.75 -24.48 11.76
C THR A 472 3.57 -23.41 12.85
N THR A 473 3.65 -23.85 14.10
CA THR A 473 3.46 -22.98 15.27
C THR A 473 4.76 -22.41 15.80
N GLN A 474 5.89 -22.94 15.34
CA GLN A 474 7.24 -22.64 15.83
C GLN A 474 7.41 -22.91 17.34
N VAL A 475 6.74 -23.93 17.82
CA VAL A 475 6.76 -24.36 19.23
C VAL A 475 7.37 -25.74 19.38
N ARG A 476 8.04 -25.96 20.50
CA ARG A 476 8.61 -27.27 20.88
C ARG A 476 7.53 -28.22 21.38
N LEU A 477 7.64 -29.53 20.99
CA LEU A 477 6.65 -30.54 21.36
C LEU A 477 7.12 -31.55 22.42
N HIS A 478 8.40 -32.00 22.45
CA HIS A 478 8.86 -33.02 23.44
C HIS A 478 10.37 -33.10 23.61
N ARG A 479 10.90 -33.88 24.61
CA ARG A 479 12.31 -33.96 24.99
C ARG A 479 12.85 -35.39 24.88
N GLY A 480 14.07 -35.59 24.32
CA GLY A 480 14.84 -36.84 24.31
C GLY A 480 16.35 -36.58 24.53
N THR A 481 17.17 -37.59 24.85
CA THR A 481 18.59 -37.40 25.23
C THR A 481 19.58 -38.13 24.32
N ARG A 482 20.75 -37.50 24.02
CA ARG A 482 21.94 -38.10 23.37
C ARG A 482 23.23 -37.27 23.60
N ALA A 483 24.43 -37.84 23.47
CA ALA A 483 25.73 -37.32 23.93
C ALA A 483 26.55 -36.47 22.92
N SER A 484 27.50 -35.65 23.37
CA SER A 484 28.10 -34.47 22.74
C SER A 484 29.64 -34.44 22.58
N ARG A 485 30.15 -33.45 21.75
CA ARG A 485 31.58 -33.05 21.61
C ARG A 485 31.80 -31.63 22.20
N LYS A 486 32.70 -31.50 23.22
CA LYS A 486 32.76 -30.36 24.14
C LYS A 486 33.76 -29.21 23.83
N SER A 487 34.83 -29.38 23.03
CA SER A 487 35.91 -28.38 22.99
C SER A 487 35.67 -27.16 22.07
N THR A 488 35.17 -27.36 20.85
CA THR A 488 34.86 -26.27 19.91
C THR A 488 33.69 -25.41 20.41
N LEU A 489 32.72 -26.02 21.06
CA LEU A 489 31.57 -25.36 21.64
C LEU A 489 31.97 -24.35 22.72
N LYS A 490 32.95 -24.66 23.57
CA LYS A 490 33.42 -23.75 24.62
C LYS A 490 34.08 -22.49 24.05
N SER A 491 34.91 -22.61 23.03
CA SER A 491 35.55 -21.47 22.38
C SER A 491 34.55 -20.59 21.62
N LEU A 492 33.58 -21.23 20.93
CA LEU A 492 32.51 -20.54 20.21
C LEU A 492 31.59 -19.80 21.18
N SER A 493 31.25 -20.40 22.33
CA SER A 493 30.45 -19.75 23.38
C SER A 493 31.09 -18.46 23.87
N ALA A 494 32.40 -18.47 24.11
CA ALA A 494 33.11 -17.28 24.54
C ALA A 494 33.08 -16.18 23.46
N TYR A 495 33.36 -16.55 22.23
CA TYR A 495 33.34 -15.62 21.09
C TYR A 495 31.97 -14.99 20.87
N VAL A 496 30.89 -15.79 20.86
CA VAL A 496 29.54 -15.28 20.62
C VAL A 496 29.07 -14.38 21.76
N LYS A 497 29.34 -14.72 23.01
CA LYS A 497 29.00 -13.88 24.18
C LYS A 497 29.72 -12.53 24.15
N GLU A 498 30.96 -12.48 23.66
CA GLU A 498 31.74 -11.25 23.55
C GLU A 498 31.26 -10.36 22.39
N HIS A 499 30.92 -10.95 21.24
CA HIS A 499 30.66 -10.20 20.00
C HIS A 499 29.16 -10.00 19.71
N PHE A 500 28.28 -10.88 20.21
CA PHE A 500 26.86 -10.89 19.93
C PHE A 500 26.03 -10.99 21.21
N SER A 501 25.55 -9.89 21.75
CA SER A 501 24.86 -9.84 23.06
C SER A 501 23.62 -10.77 23.18
N ASN A 502 22.95 -11.03 22.05
CA ASN A 502 21.78 -11.92 21.93
C ASN A 502 22.03 -13.03 20.91
N GLY A 503 23.28 -13.45 20.73
CA GLY A 503 23.67 -14.45 19.76
C GLY A 503 23.34 -15.87 20.22
N CYS A 504 22.88 -16.68 19.26
CA CYS A 504 22.75 -18.12 19.40
C CYS A 504 23.83 -18.80 18.55
N TYR A 505 24.30 -19.95 18.96
CA TYR A 505 25.35 -20.68 18.26
C TYR A 505 25.11 -22.18 18.36
N GLY A 506 25.64 -22.91 17.40
CA GLY A 506 25.61 -24.35 17.40
C GLY A 506 26.82 -24.95 16.67
N VAL A 507 27.22 -26.14 17.08
CA VAL A 507 28.31 -26.92 16.48
C VAL A 507 27.78 -28.34 16.23
N TYR A 508 27.69 -28.72 14.99
CA TYR A 508 27.03 -29.96 14.57
C TYR A 508 27.99 -30.83 13.74
N PRO A 509 28.02 -32.14 13.96
CA PRO A 509 28.70 -33.07 13.07
C PRO A 509 27.90 -33.20 11.75
N VAL A 510 28.61 -33.24 10.64
CA VAL A 510 28.02 -33.43 9.31
C VAL A 510 28.82 -34.44 8.50
N GLU A 511 28.24 -34.97 7.43
CA GLU A 511 28.86 -35.98 6.56
C GLU A 511 29.42 -37.18 7.33
N ASN A 512 28.59 -37.83 8.14
CA ASN A 512 28.98 -38.99 8.98
C ASN A 512 30.14 -38.69 9.94
N ASP A 513 30.11 -37.54 10.61
CA ASP A 513 31.13 -37.07 11.56
C ASP A 513 32.51 -36.72 10.93
N SER A 514 32.62 -36.67 9.61
CA SER A 514 33.86 -36.31 8.93
C SER A 514 34.11 -34.79 8.95
N LYS A 515 33.06 -33.98 8.99
CA LYS A 515 33.12 -32.51 9.00
C LYS A 515 32.34 -31.92 10.18
N VAL A 516 32.54 -30.63 10.42
CA VAL A 516 31.92 -29.92 11.52
C VAL A 516 31.22 -28.67 10.97
N ALA A 517 29.90 -28.58 11.13
CA ALA A 517 29.13 -27.35 10.85
C ALA A 517 29.07 -26.48 12.09
N ILE A 518 29.30 -25.18 11.90
CA ILE A 518 29.25 -24.12 12.93
C ILE A 518 28.26 -23.07 12.46
N VAL A 519 27.26 -22.77 13.28
CA VAL A 519 26.21 -21.80 12.97
C VAL A 519 26.17 -20.74 14.06
N ILE A 520 26.12 -19.46 13.64
CA ILE A 520 25.96 -18.31 14.53
C ILE A 520 24.78 -17.48 14.05
N VAL A 521 23.87 -17.16 14.96
CA VAL A 521 22.67 -16.40 14.71
C VAL A 521 22.57 -15.26 15.71
N ALA A 522 22.50 -14.03 15.23
CA ALA A 522 22.27 -12.88 16.07
C ALA A 522 21.16 -12.00 15.50
N ASN A 523 20.32 -11.48 16.40
CA ASN A 523 19.29 -10.51 16.07
C ASN A 523 19.43 -9.33 17.04
N LYS A 524 19.35 -8.12 16.49
CA LYS A 524 19.30 -6.90 17.32
C LYS A 524 18.13 -6.05 16.85
N TYR A 525 17.26 -5.76 17.77
CA TYR A 525 16.14 -4.84 17.58
C TYR A 525 16.45 -3.55 18.32
N SER A 526 16.42 -2.44 17.61
CA SER A 526 16.71 -1.12 18.18
C SER A 526 15.62 -0.12 17.77
N PRO A 527 14.41 -0.27 18.30
CA PRO A 527 13.27 0.56 17.90
C PRO A 527 13.49 2.05 18.22
N ASN A 528 14.21 2.36 19.29
CA ASN A 528 14.54 3.74 19.65
C ASN A 528 15.53 4.42 18.69
N ASN A 529 16.23 3.64 17.87
CA ASN A 529 17.17 4.10 16.85
C ASN A 529 16.70 3.71 15.44
N TYR A 530 15.46 3.27 15.30
CA TYR A 530 14.78 2.98 14.05
C TYR A 530 15.48 1.98 13.13
N TRP A 531 16.15 0.95 13.69
CA TRP A 531 16.74 -0.11 12.90
C TRP A 531 16.66 -1.50 13.53
N ASN A 532 16.66 -2.51 12.68
CA ASN A 532 16.72 -3.91 13.04
C ASN A 532 17.82 -4.59 12.23
N GLY A 533 18.57 -5.45 12.89
CA GLY A 533 19.65 -6.19 12.26
C GLY A 533 19.56 -7.68 12.50
N ARG A 534 19.90 -8.45 11.48
CA ARG A 534 20.02 -9.90 11.55
C ARG A 534 21.37 -10.31 11.01
N TRP A 535 22.08 -11.12 11.77
CA TRP A 535 23.31 -11.77 11.38
C TRP A 535 23.10 -13.27 11.35
N ARG A 536 23.48 -13.90 10.25
CA ARG A 536 23.38 -15.33 10.03
C ARG A 536 24.69 -15.79 9.40
N SER A 537 25.53 -16.53 10.14
CA SER A 537 26.71 -17.14 9.58
C SER A 537 26.71 -18.64 9.80
N HIS A 538 27.14 -19.36 8.79
CA HIS A 538 27.38 -20.79 8.89
C HIS A 538 28.69 -21.14 8.21
N TYR A 539 29.39 -22.11 8.79
CA TYR A 539 30.69 -22.58 8.35
C TYR A 539 30.74 -24.08 8.43
N ILE A 540 31.41 -24.71 7.47
CA ILE A 540 31.74 -26.12 7.47
C ILE A 540 33.26 -26.23 7.52
N PHE A 541 33.75 -26.85 8.56
CA PHE A 541 35.18 -27.17 8.72
C PHE A 541 35.44 -28.62 8.34
N ASP A 542 36.39 -28.80 7.43
CA ASP A 542 36.89 -30.13 7.03
C ASP A 542 38.23 -30.38 7.70
N PRO A 543 38.29 -31.29 8.69
CA PRO A 543 39.54 -31.64 9.37
C PRO A 543 40.59 -32.28 8.47
N SER A 544 40.20 -32.92 7.37
CA SER A 544 41.12 -33.61 6.47
C SER A 544 41.92 -32.65 5.60
N SER A 545 41.34 -31.58 5.16
CA SER A 545 41.97 -30.54 4.34
C SER A 545 42.38 -29.29 5.15
N GLY A 546 41.87 -29.14 6.37
CA GLY A 546 42.06 -27.92 7.17
C GLY A 546 41.36 -26.71 6.58
N THR A 547 40.33 -26.92 5.77
CA THR A 547 39.56 -25.84 5.14
C THR A 547 38.32 -25.48 5.94
N LEU A 548 38.01 -24.18 5.96
CA LEU A 548 36.79 -23.61 6.54
C LEU A 548 36.01 -22.88 5.43
N GLU A 549 34.91 -23.47 5.02
CA GLU A 549 34.03 -22.91 4.01
C GLU A 549 32.72 -22.47 4.63
N GLY A 550 32.14 -21.35 4.18
CA GLY A 550 30.89 -20.87 4.75
C GLY A 550 30.33 -19.63 4.10
N SER A 551 29.29 -19.09 4.71
CA SER A 551 28.73 -17.82 4.30
C SER A 551 28.23 -16.99 5.49
N ILE A 552 28.28 -15.67 5.30
CA ILE A 552 27.74 -14.68 6.23
C ILE A 552 26.64 -13.93 5.52
N ARG A 553 25.43 -14.01 6.03
CA ARG A 553 24.27 -13.24 5.55
C ARG A 553 23.91 -12.18 6.56
N VAL A 554 23.83 -10.92 6.08
CA VAL A 554 23.45 -9.78 6.89
C VAL A 554 22.19 -9.14 6.29
N ASP A 555 21.22 -8.88 7.15
CA ASP A 555 19.97 -8.20 6.82
C ASP A 555 19.78 -7.07 7.84
N VAL A 556 19.90 -5.83 7.39
CA VAL A 556 19.71 -4.64 8.21
C VAL A 556 18.61 -3.80 7.60
N HIS A 557 17.65 -3.45 8.41
CA HIS A 557 16.55 -2.59 8.05
C HIS A 557 16.56 -1.35 8.92
N TYR A 558 16.73 -0.20 8.28
CA TYR A 558 16.68 1.13 8.88
C TYR A 558 15.40 1.84 8.39
N TYR A 559 14.55 2.29 9.32
CA TYR A 559 13.20 2.75 9.01
C TYR A 559 12.85 4.17 9.48
N GLU A 560 13.83 4.99 9.94
CA GLU A 560 13.58 6.38 10.37
C GLU A 560 13.21 7.30 9.18
N ASP A 561 14.08 7.39 8.17
CA ASP A 561 13.94 8.38 7.10
C ASP A 561 14.01 7.79 5.69
N GLY A 562 13.36 6.68 5.42
CA GLY A 562 13.34 6.18 4.05
C GLY A 562 13.38 4.67 3.86
N ASN A 563 13.17 3.88 4.92
CA ASN A 563 13.05 2.42 4.82
C ASN A 563 14.19 1.76 4.01
N VAL A 564 15.43 2.03 4.38
CA VAL A 564 16.58 1.45 3.71
C VAL A 564 16.83 0.03 4.23
N ARG A 565 16.77 -0.96 3.36
CA ARG A 565 17.11 -2.34 3.69
C ARG A 565 18.37 -2.78 2.97
N LEU A 566 19.35 -3.26 3.73
CA LEU A 566 20.54 -3.90 3.23
C LEU A 566 20.42 -5.41 3.36
N LEU A 567 20.44 -6.11 2.24
CA LEU A 567 20.57 -7.56 2.18
C LEU A 567 21.91 -7.88 1.52
N THR A 568 22.77 -8.59 2.22
CA THR A 568 24.06 -8.96 1.67
C THR A 568 24.47 -10.36 2.12
N ASN A 569 25.23 -11.04 1.26
CA ASN A 569 25.75 -12.38 1.51
C ASN A 569 27.22 -12.43 1.09
N LYS A 570 28.09 -12.93 1.96
CA LYS A 570 29.52 -13.07 1.74
C LYS A 570 29.93 -14.53 1.87
N ALA A 571 30.44 -15.11 0.80
CA ALA A 571 31.08 -16.41 0.87
C ALA A 571 32.44 -16.31 1.60
N ILE A 572 32.73 -17.26 2.45
CA ILE A 572 33.98 -17.37 3.20
C ILE A 572 34.67 -18.68 2.78
N ASN A 573 35.94 -18.55 2.50
CA ASN A 573 36.85 -19.70 2.30
C ASN A 573 38.19 -19.36 2.96
N ALA A 574 38.53 -20.11 3.98
CA ALA A 574 39.73 -19.87 4.79
C ALA A 574 40.43 -21.18 5.14
N SER A 575 41.70 -21.10 5.44
CA SER A 575 42.50 -22.26 5.87
C SER A 575 42.78 -22.18 7.38
N VAL A 576 42.55 -23.30 8.08
CA VAL A 576 42.79 -23.45 9.52
C VAL A 576 43.76 -24.62 9.77
N PRO A 577 45.05 -24.43 9.53
CA PRO A 577 46.02 -25.52 9.61
C PRO A 577 46.10 -26.19 10.99
N SER A 578 45.76 -25.47 12.05
CA SER A 578 45.83 -25.99 13.40
C SER A 578 44.75 -27.03 13.73
N GLY A 579 43.64 -27.03 13.00
CA GLY A 579 42.47 -27.91 13.22
C GLY A 579 41.88 -27.89 14.63
N THR A 580 42.37 -27.03 15.50
CA THR A 580 41.87 -26.91 16.87
C THR A 580 40.62 -26.06 16.97
N GLY A 581 39.73 -26.37 17.91
CA GLY A 581 38.50 -25.62 18.09
C GLY A 581 38.74 -24.11 18.34
N THR A 582 39.82 -23.74 19.03
CA THR A 582 40.24 -22.36 19.24
C THR A 582 40.73 -21.72 17.94
N GLY A 583 41.50 -22.47 17.11
CA GLY A 583 41.98 -21.99 15.81
C GLY A 583 40.83 -21.73 14.84
N ILE A 584 39.85 -22.60 14.78
CA ILE A 584 38.65 -22.46 13.95
C ILE A 584 37.86 -21.18 14.36
N VAL A 585 37.60 -21.02 15.66
CA VAL A 585 36.85 -19.85 16.16
C VAL A 585 37.63 -18.53 15.95
N LYS A 586 38.95 -18.55 16.07
CA LYS A 586 39.80 -17.39 15.76
C LYS A 586 39.70 -16.98 14.28
N GLU A 587 39.69 -17.94 13.36
CA GLU A 587 39.54 -17.66 11.93
C GLU A 587 38.14 -17.16 11.57
N ILE A 588 37.10 -17.74 12.18
CA ILE A 588 35.72 -17.23 12.07
C ILE A 588 35.68 -15.74 12.49
N GLY A 589 36.23 -15.42 13.67
CA GLY A 589 36.28 -14.05 14.17
C GLY A 589 37.05 -13.09 13.26
N ALA A 590 38.18 -13.53 12.67
CA ALA A 590 38.94 -12.75 11.71
C ALA A 590 38.14 -12.48 10.41
N SER A 591 37.47 -13.50 9.88
CA SER A 591 36.63 -13.44 8.68
C SER A 591 35.41 -12.53 8.89
N GLU A 592 34.71 -12.66 10.02
CA GLU A 592 33.58 -11.84 10.37
C GLU A 592 33.97 -10.39 10.61
N LYS A 593 35.09 -10.11 11.30
CA LYS A 593 35.64 -8.77 11.49
C LYS A 593 35.99 -8.10 10.15
N LYS A 594 36.68 -8.82 9.27
CA LYS A 594 37.04 -8.32 7.93
C LYS A 594 35.78 -7.93 7.14
N TYR A 595 34.76 -8.76 7.19
CA TYR A 595 33.50 -8.47 6.50
C TYR A 595 32.75 -7.29 7.11
N GLN A 596 32.74 -7.13 8.42
CA GLN A 596 32.21 -5.95 9.09
C GLN A 596 32.93 -4.66 8.65
N GLU A 597 34.25 -4.71 8.52
CA GLU A 597 35.03 -3.57 8.00
C GLU A 597 34.73 -3.27 6.53
N GLU A 598 34.50 -4.29 5.70
CA GLU A 598 34.08 -4.14 4.30
C GLU A 598 32.68 -3.49 4.23
N LEU A 599 31.72 -3.94 5.05
CA LEU A 599 30.39 -3.34 5.15
C LEU A 599 30.45 -1.86 5.57
N ASN A 600 31.23 -1.54 6.59
CA ASN A 600 31.39 -0.15 7.07
C ASN A 600 32.00 0.75 5.99
N ARG A 601 33.02 0.28 5.27
CA ARG A 601 33.60 1.00 4.12
C ARG A 601 32.59 1.18 2.99
N GLY A 602 31.79 0.15 2.70
CA GLY A 602 30.72 0.21 1.71
C GLY A 602 29.68 1.28 2.06
N PHE A 603 29.23 1.35 3.31
CA PHE A 603 28.32 2.39 3.79
C PHE A 603 28.90 3.78 3.70
N THR A 604 30.17 3.97 4.10
CA THR A 604 30.85 5.27 3.97
C THR A 604 30.95 5.68 2.51
N SER A 605 31.33 4.77 1.62
CA SER A 605 31.40 5.03 0.18
C SER A 605 30.05 5.37 -0.45
N LEU A 606 28.98 4.67 -0.05
CA LEU A 606 27.61 4.99 -0.49
C LEU A 606 27.16 6.37 0.02
N SER A 607 27.44 6.68 1.29
CA SER A 607 27.13 7.98 1.89
C SER A 607 27.89 9.12 1.22
N GLU A 608 29.18 8.94 0.95
CA GLU A 608 30.03 9.97 0.35
C GLU A 608 29.89 10.09 -1.17
N GLY A 609 29.54 9.00 -1.86
CA GLY A 609 29.41 8.92 -3.31
C GLY A 609 27.98 9.01 -3.81
N ALA A 610 27.30 7.85 -3.88
CA ALA A 610 26.00 7.72 -4.53
C ALA A 610 24.91 8.57 -3.87
N PHE A 611 24.87 8.63 -2.53
CA PHE A 611 23.88 9.44 -1.84
C PHE A 611 24.15 10.95 -1.91
N LYS A 612 25.42 11.38 -1.99
CA LYS A 612 25.75 12.77 -2.30
C LYS A 612 25.36 13.16 -3.74
N GLY A 613 25.50 12.22 -4.69
CA GLY A 613 25.04 12.40 -6.06
C GLY A 613 23.53 12.53 -6.17
N LEU A 614 22.80 11.68 -5.44
CA LEU A 614 21.34 11.73 -5.33
C LEU A 614 20.83 13.00 -4.65
N ARG A 615 21.55 13.53 -3.64
CA ARG A 615 21.24 14.82 -3.00
C ARG A 615 21.21 16.00 -3.97
N ARG A 616 21.96 15.96 -5.07
CA ARG A 616 21.97 17.01 -6.09
C ARG A 616 20.81 16.92 -7.08
N GLN A 617 20.12 15.79 -7.12
CA GLN A 617 19.00 15.52 -8.03
C GLN A 617 17.64 15.55 -7.33
N LEU A 618 17.61 15.50 -6.01
CA LEU A 618 16.37 15.70 -5.24
C LEU A 618 16.17 17.20 -4.99
N PRO A 619 14.93 17.69 -5.05
CA PRO A 619 14.64 19.07 -4.65
C PRO A 619 15.18 19.27 -3.24
N VAL A 620 15.82 20.42 -3.02
CA VAL A 620 16.39 20.81 -1.73
C VAL A 620 15.24 20.99 -0.74
N THR A 621 14.75 19.90 -0.17
CA THR A 621 13.99 19.98 1.06
C THR A 621 14.95 20.41 2.15
N ARG A 622 14.60 21.43 2.94
CA ARG A 622 15.44 21.96 4.03
C ARG A 622 15.65 20.97 5.19
N GLN A 623 15.12 19.78 5.13
CA GLN A 623 15.40 18.70 6.06
C GLN A 623 16.74 18.09 5.72
N LYS A 624 17.75 18.42 6.52
CA LYS A 624 19.03 17.73 6.56
C LYS A 624 18.77 16.29 7.00
N ILE A 625 18.78 15.35 6.05
CA ILE A 625 19.01 13.95 6.40
C ILE A 625 20.44 13.91 6.93
N GLU A 626 20.61 13.66 8.22
CA GLU A 626 21.93 13.53 8.84
C GLU A 626 22.52 12.15 8.47
N TRP A 627 22.95 12.03 7.22
CA TRP A 627 23.62 10.83 6.71
C TRP A 627 24.84 10.43 7.52
N ASP A 628 25.42 11.39 8.25
CA ASP A 628 26.54 11.16 9.16
C ASP A 628 26.12 10.27 10.35
N LYS A 629 24.86 10.31 10.76
CA LYS A 629 24.32 9.35 11.73
C LYS A 629 24.27 7.93 11.16
N VAL A 630 23.85 7.75 9.90
CA VAL A 630 23.85 6.43 9.25
C VAL A 630 25.28 5.90 9.10
N ALA A 631 26.24 6.76 8.75
CA ALA A 631 27.66 6.40 8.66
C ALA A 631 28.29 6.12 10.04
N SER A 632 27.75 6.70 11.12
CA SER A 632 28.23 6.46 12.49
C SER A 632 27.75 5.13 13.08
N TYR A 633 26.73 4.49 12.48
CA TYR A 633 26.32 3.15 12.86
C TYR A 633 27.35 2.13 12.36
N ARG A 634 28.16 1.66 13.26
CA ARG A 634 29.08 0.54 12.99
C ARG A 634 28.29 -0.75 13.00
N VAL A 635 27.64 -1.07 11.87
CA VAL A 635 26.69 -2.17 11.71
C VAL A 635 27.18 -3.46 12.34
N GLY A 636 28.46 -3.79 12.19
CA GLY A 636 29.05 -4.97 12.80
C GLY A 636 29.19 -4.88 14.33
N GLN A 637 29.62 -3.74 14.87
CA GLN A 637 29.74 -3.55 16.31
C GLN A 637 28.40 -3.39 17.00
N ASP A 638 27.42 -2.75 16.33
CA ASP A 638 26.10 -2.54 16.90
C ASP A 638 25.27 -3.82 16.90
N ILE A 639 25.39 -4.69 15.91
CA ILE A 639 24.81 -6.03 15.92
C ILE A 639 25.59 -6.95 16.88
N GLY A 640 26.91 -6.80 16.95
CA GLY A 640 27.81 -7.60 17.75
C GLY A 640 27.88 -7.25 19.25
N GLY A 641 27.21 -6.19 19.72
CA GLY A 641 27.14 -5.88 21.15
C GLY A 641 28.38 -5.27 21.78
N GLY A 642 29.35 -4.78 20.99
CA GLY A 642 30.51 -4.03 21.46
C GLY A 642 30.05 -2.73 22.12
N SER A 643 30.22 -2.58 23.43
CA SER A 643 29.89 -1.39 24.17
C SER A 643 30.70 -0.20 23.68
N SER A 644 30.12 0.69 22.91
CA SER A 644 30.68 2.02 22.78
C SER A 644 30.32 2.81 24.03
N ARG A 645 31.24 2.83 24.99
CA ARG A 645 31.32 3.95 25.93
C ARG A 645 31.87 5.14 25.11
N ARG A 646 30.95 6.03 24.70
CA ARG A 646 31.03 7.49 24.79
C ARG A 646 29.84 8.12 24.09
#